data_ea3d4732628ccdaf63ca56b6df5c86af
#
_entry.id   ea3d4732628ccdaf63ca56b6df5c86af
#
_cell.length_a   1.000
_cell.length_b   1.000
_cell.length_c   1.000
_cell.angle_alpha   90.00
_cell.angle_beta   90.00
_cell.angle_gamma   90.00
#
_symmetry.space_group_name_H-M   'P 1'
#
loop_
_entity.id
_entity.type
_entity.pdbx_description
1 polymer ?
#
loop_
_entity_poly.entity_id
_entity_poly.type
_entity_poly.pdbx_seq_one_letter_code
_entity_poly.pdbx_strand_id
1 'polypeptide(L)'
;LIAPVLHFFTRGNPVLKTGLVVLFFGVGFLLNYAAQRNMLPIELRLIGAALGGLTLLAIGWRLRRTRKAYGLSLEGGGIGILYLVVFAAAKLYHLLPLSLALAIMIGLVAFSGLLAVLQHSKGLAVSGSIGGFLAPVLMASGGGSHVLLFSYYGLLNCGILGMAWFKAWRELNLVGFLFTFGLISLWGASAYSPSHFATTEPFLVLFFVMYCLISVLFALRQPPRLRGFIDGPLVFGLPIVASSLQAYLVRDFPYGMALSSLALGLWYIVLARLLWNRFTITMRLLTEAFLALGVVFASLAIPLGLDPHWTIAAWALEGAAMIWVGVRQHRPVARVFGLVLQIGAALAVLDQPTLPADSLIFFNRAFLDCALLAASALFSSFWLDRLGKQAQRWEVLMPRILLAWGLIWWYSAGLVELRRYGTPLQPEAAFLLYASATTAVLAWLLHRFAWSRLYLPLLLLLPMMVFAFVGQVINGGSLLGRMGWLAWPIAFGFQYATMYRYEDQWPHRLPPLIHCVSLWLLLGVLSLELSWRIDQIPGLTIVWSAAMWGLVPTLMLFWLAVKGECLAWPVRRHLHVYRGTALDMPVLALMLWCCASFTLNGNPAPLPYIPLFNPLELIELAILLLAMLRWRRGYTVWPARGQLPLLVLLSFAWLNVVTARSVHFFTNTAYRFEALFAAPVFQAAIAALWALLALSLTIWGARREQRSAWIAGAVLLGITVLKLFVIDLSGTGSIGRIISFLVVGLLMLVIGYFAPLPPKTPKETADAD
;
A
#
# COMPACT_ATOMS: atom_id res chain seq x y z
N LEU A 1 14.30 -31.02 2.00
CA LEU A 1 14.33 -32.33 1.30
C LEU A 1 15.65 -33.08 1.55
N ILE A 2 16.78 -32.43 1.70
CA ILE A 2 18.11 -33.05 1.88
C ILE A 2 18.32 -33.58 3.32
N ALA A 3 17.79 -32.90 4.34
CA ALA A 3 17.98 -33.29 5.74
C ALA A 3 17.40 -34.67 6.13
N PRO A 4 16.20 -35.11 5.70
CA PRO A 4 15.71 -36.45 5.98
C PRO A 4 16.52 -37.56 5.26
N VAL A 5 17.04 -37.27 4.08
CA VAL A 5 17.91 -38.21 3.33
C VAL A 5 19.27 -38.34 4.03
N LEU A 6 19.87 -37.23 4.43
CA LEU A 6 21.12 -37.26 5.22
C LEU A 6 20.92 -37.97 6.56
N HIS A 7 19.79 -37.74 7.24
CA HIS A 7 19.45 -38.38 8.51
C HIS A 7 19.18 -39.90 8.35
N PHE A 8 18.69 -40.35 7.18
CA PHE A 8 18.55 -41.78 6.85
C PHE A 8 19.94 -42.43 6.72
N PHE A 9 20.90 -41.75 6.10
CA PHE A 9 22.27 -42.30 5.93
C PHE A 9 23.11 -42.20 7.21
N THR A 10 22.87 -41.26 8.11
CA THR A 10 23.67 -41.05 9.33
C THR A 10 23.20 -41.85 10.56
N ARG A 11 21.93 -42.30 10.63
CA ARG A 11 21.45 -43.16 11.74
C ARG A 11 21.55 -44.63 11.40
N GLY A 12 22.25 -45.37 12.25
CA GLY A 12 22.54 -46.81 12.10
C GLY A 12 24.01 -47.05 11.68
N ASN A 13 24.37 -48.31 11.35
CA ASN A 13 25.73 -48.59 10.89
C ASN A 13 25.95 -48.08 9.46
N PRO A 14 26.65 -46.96 9.23
CA PRO A 14 26.82 -46.37 7.91
C PRO A 14 27.65 -47.28 7.00
N VAL A 15 28.57 -48.05 7.55
CA VAL A 15 29.42 -48.98 6.80
C VAL A 15 28.59 -50.10 6.15
N LEU A 16 27.55 -50.56 6.84
CA LEU A 16 26.65 -51.59 6.30
C LEU A 16 25.83 -51.05 5.11
N LYS A 17 25.30 -49.84 5.24
CA LYS A 17 24.46 -49.20 4.17
C LYS A 17 25.32 -48.86 2.95
N THR A 18 26.52 -48.34 3.15
CA THR A 18 27.47 -48.05 2.09
C THR A 18 27.94 -49.39 1.44
N GLY A 19 28.25 -50.42 2.23
CA GLY A 19 28.59 -51.73 1.74
C GLY A 19 27.49 -52.35 0.86
N LEU A 20 26.22 -52.14 1.20
CA LEU A 20 25.09 -52.66 0.45
C LEU A 20 24.87 -51.90 -0.88
N VAL A 21 25.09 -50.59 -0.91
CA VAL A 21 25.10 -49.77 -2.13
C VAL A 21 26.27 -50.16 -3.03
N VAL A 22 27.47 -50.40 -2.47
CA VAL A 22 28.63 -50.87 -3.22
C VAL A 22 28.38 -52.26 -3.80
N LEU A 23 27.80 -53.17 -2.99
CA LEU A 23 27.39 -54.49 -3.48
C LEU A 23 26.39 -54.43 -4.62
N PHE A 24 25.40 -53.52 -4.52
CA PHE A 24 24.38 -53.30 -5.56
C PHE A 24 25.01 -52.82 -6.89
N PHE A 25 25.92 -51.84 -6.83
CA PHE A 25 26.69 -51.45 -8.00
C PHE A 25 27.65 -52.54 -8.48
N GLY A 26 28.27 -53.29 -7.57
CA GLY A 26 29.13 -54.43 -7.89
C GLY A 26 28.43 -55.49 -8.70
N VAL A 27 27.20 -55.88 -8.34
CA VAL A 27 26.37 -56.81 -9.12
C VAL A 27 26.02 -56.23 -10.50
N GLY A 28 25.70 -54.92 -10.57
CA GLY A 28 25.46 -54.22 -11.86
C GLY A 28 26.70 -54.25 -12.77
N PHE A 29 27.87 -53.96 -12.21
CA PHE A 29 29.14 -54.00 -12.96
C PHE A 29 29.56 -55.43 -13.32
N LEU A 30 29.33 -56.44 -12.47
CA LEU A 30 29.59 -57.86 -12.77
C LEU A 30 28.72 -58.32 -13.95
N LEU A 31 27.42 -57.98 -13.97
CA LEU A 31 26.52 -58.26 -15.06
C LEU A 31 26.99 -57.62 -16.37
N ASN A 32 27.43 -56.37 -16.31
CA ASN A 32 27.94 -55.63 -17.46
C ASN A 32 29.28 -56.21 -17.96
N TYR A 33 30.22 -56.50 -17.06
CA TYR A 33 31.52 -57.08 -17.37
C TYR A 33 31.38 -58.48 -17.99
N ALA A 34 30.53 -59.33 -17.40
CA ALA A 34 30.22 -60.67 -17.93
C ALA A 34 29.49 -60.60 -19.30
N ALA A 35 28.72 -59.51 -19.52
CA ALA A 35 28.10 -59.25 -20.84
C ALA A 35 29.14 -58.93 -21.92
N GLN A 36 30.15 -58.13 -21.60
CA GLN A 36 31.19 -57.71 -22.55
C GLN A 36 32.14 -58.86 -22.98
N ARG A 37 32.30 -59.93 -22.17
CA ARG A 37 33.24 -61.03 -22.44
C ARG A 37 32.65 -62.35 -22.93
N ASN A 38 31.33 -62.38 -23.16
CA ASN A 38 30.60 -63.57 -23.70
C ASN A 38 30.92 -64.93 -22.97
N MET A 39 31.26 -64.87 -21.68
CA MET A 39 31.74 -66.04 -20.90
C MET A 39 30.62 -67.04 -20.48
N LEU A 40 29.36 -66.56 -20.50
CA LEU A 40 28.18 -67.38 -20.12
C LEU A 40 26.95 -66.90 -20.91
N PRO A 41 26.00 -67.80 -21.29
CA PRO A 41 24.71 -67.33 -21.81
C PRO A 41 24.01 -66.36 -20.92
N ILE A 42 23.32 -65.37 -21.49
CA ILE A 42 22.70 -64.25 -20.78
C ILE A 42 21.70 -64.74 -19.73
N GLU A 43 20.97 -65.77 -20.03
CA GLU A 43 19.97 -66.43 -19.19
C GLU A 43 20.58 -66.91 -17.87
N LEU A 44 21.75 -67.61 -17.95
CA LEU A 44 22.46 -68.14 -16.80
C LEU A 44 22.98 -67.02 -15.89
N ARG A 45 23.40 -65.87 -16.43
CA ARG A 45 23.85 -64.72 -15.67
C ARG A 45 22.70 -64.14 -14.88
N LEU A 46 21.55 -63.96 -15.51
CA LEU A 46 20.36 -63.43 -14.86
C LEU A 46 19.80 -64.37 -13.79
N ILE A 47 19.80 -65.65 -14.07
CA ILE A 47 19.42 -66.70 -13.09
C ILE A 47 20.37 -66.68 -11.89
N GLY A 48 21.69 -66.59 -12.12
CA GLY A 48 22.68 -66.48 -11.05
C GLY A 48 22.49 -65.25 -10.17
N ALA A 49 22.21 -64.07 -10.77
CA ALA A 49 21.91 -62.86 -10.04
C ALA A 49 20.56 -62.93 -9.27
N ALA A 50 19.56 -63.57 -9.86
CA ALA A 50 18.27 -63.82 -9.20
C ALA A 50 18.44 -64.75 -7.96
N LEU A 51 19.20 -65.83 -8.12
CA LEU A 51 19.55 -66.73 -7.00
C LEU A 51 20.31 -66.00 -5.91
N GLY A 52 21.25 -65.12 -6.26
CA GLY A 52 21.93 -64.23 -5.33
C GLY A 52 20.98 -63.35 -4.55
N GLY A 53 20.05 -62.71 -5.23
CA GLY A 53 18.98 -61.88 -4.60
C GLY A 53 18.10 -62.69 -3.64
N LEU A 54 17.66 -63.87 -4.06
CA LEU A 54 16.87 -64.79 -3.23
C LEU A 54 17.66 -65.32 -2.01
N THR A 55 18.95 -65.60 -2.18
CA THR A 55 19.84 -65.99 -1.09
C THR A 55 19.95 -64.86 -0.03
N LEU A 56 20.13 -63.61 -0.47
CA LEU A 56 20.13 -62.47 0.44
C LEU A 56 18.83 -62.33 1.20
N LEU A 57 17.67 -62.52 0.52
CA LEU A 57 16.36 -62.55 1.16
C LEU A 57 16.24 -63.64 2.22
N ALA A 58 16.67 -64.87 1.89
CA ALA A 58 16.63 -66.00 2.82
C ALA A 58 17.55 -65.80 4.05
N ILE A 59 18.78 -65.33 3.84
CA ILE A 59 19.68 -64.95 4.92
C ILE A 59 19.13 -63.84 5.77
N GLY A 60 18.59 -62.78 5.15
CA GLY A 60 17.93 -61.64 5.83
C GLY A 60 16.79 -62.11 6.73
N TRP A 61 15.88 -62.96 6.18
CA TRP A 61 14.78 -63.56 6.92
C TRP A 61 15.22 -64.40 8.11
N ARG A 62 16.29 -65.17 7.97
CA ARG A 62 16.87 -65.96 9.08
C ARG A 62 17.50 -65.10 10.18
N LEU A 63 18.17 -63.99 9.79
CA LEU A 63 18.84 -63.06 10.71
C LEU A 63 17.88 -62.06 11.39
N ARG A 64 16.63 -61.97 11.00
CA ARG A 64 15.64 -61.05 11.57
C ARG A 64 15.48 -61.14 13.08
N ARG A 65 15.70 -62.33 13.66
CA ARG A 65 15.56 -62.57 15.11
C ARG A 65 16.82 -62.24 15.92
N THR A 66 18.00 -62.30 15.30
CA THR A 66 19.31 -62.11 15.97
C THR A 66 19.92 -60.74 15.70
N ARG A 67 19.84 -60.25 14.45
CA ARG A 67 20.38 -58.97 14.00
C ARG A 67 19.39 -58.24 13.06
N LYS A 68 18.32 -57.73 13.63
CA LYS A 68 17.18 -57.18 12.89
C LYS A 68 17.56 -56.16 11.84
N ALA A 69 18.39 -55.16 12.19
CA ALA A 69 18.77 -54.07 11.26
C ALA A 69 19.61 -54.61 10.07
N TYR A 70 20.48 -55.58 10.33
CA TYR A 70 21.30 -56.22 9.32
C TYR A 70 20.42 -57.09 8.37
N GLY A 71 19.52 -57.93 8.94
CA GLY A 71 18.57 -58.75 8.17
C GLY A 71 17.71 -57.91 7.25
N LEU A 72 17.13 -56.82 7.74
CA LEU A 72 16.32 -55.90 6.94
C LEU A 72 17.11 -55.24 5.79
N SER A 73 18.37 -54.90 6.02
CA SER A 73 19.23 -54.36 4.95
C SER A 73 19.51 -55.40 3.84
N LEU A 74 19.78 -56.68 4.24
CA LEU A 74 19.95 -57.75 3.28
C LEU A 74 18.70 -58.06 2.49
N GLU A 75 17.53 -58.05 3.11
CA GLU A 75 16.25 -58.23 2.42
C GLU A 75 16.00 -57.08 1.43
N GLY A 76 16.23 -55.83 1.79
CA GLY A 76 16.11 -54.70 0.88
C GLY A 76 17.06 -54.77 -0.31
N GLY A 77 18.32 -55.20 -0.06
CA GLY A 77 19.31 -55.44 -1.11
C GLY A 77 18.92 -56.59 -2.03
N GLY A 78 18.42 -57.68 -1.47
CA GLY A 78 17.91 -58.80 -2.25
C GLY A 78 16.76 -58.43 -3.17
N ILE A 79 15.78 -57.67 -2.67
CA ILE A 79 14.67 -57.11 -3.47
C ILE A 79 15.20 -56.21 -4.58
N GLY A 80 16.16 -55.31 -4.27
CA GLY A 80 16.80 -54.42 -5.24
C GLY A 80 17.49 -55.18 -6.36
N ILE A 81 18.21 -56.27 -6.05
CA ILE A 81 18.83 -57.13 -7.06
C ILE A 81 17.77 -57.81 -7.94
N LEU A 82 16.70 -58.32 -7.36
CA LEU A 82 15.60 -58.89 -8.13
C LEU A 82 14.93 -57.91 -9.07
N TYR A 83 14.75 -56.65 -8.64
CA TYR A 83 14.29 -55.59 -9.53
C TYR A 83 15.23 -55.34 -10.71
N LEU A 84 16.55 -55.30 -10.48
CA LEU A 84 17.55 -55.14 -11.53
C LEU A 84 17.55 -56.30 -12.51
N VAL A 85 17.40 -57.54 -12.03
CA VAL A 85 17.33 -58.72 -12.86
C VAL A 85 16.11 -58.70 -13.78
N VAL A 86 14.94 -58.36 -13.22
CA VAL A 86 13.71 -58.25 -14.06
C VAL A 86 13.83 -57.12 -15.05
N PHE A 87 14.40 -55.96 -14.65
CA PHE A 87 14.68 -54.83 -15.52
C PHE A 87 15.62 -55.21 -16.67
N ALA A 88 16.76 -55.87 -16.35
CA ALA A 88 17.74 -56.30 -17.35
C ALA A 88 17.13 -57.35 -18.32
N ALA A 89 16.40 -58.34 -17.80
CA ALA A 89 15.74 -59.34 -18.59
C ALA A 89 14.70 -58.77 -19.60
N ALA A 90 13.96 -57.74 -19.17
CA ALA A 90 12.93 -57.13 -20.01
C ALA A 90 13.48 -56.04 -20.94
N LYS A 91 14.31 -55.09 -20.44
CA LYS A 91 14.73 -53.91 -21.17
C LYS A 91 16.04 -54.05 -21.93
N LEU A 92 17.04 -54.69 -21.29
CA LEU A 92 18.36 -54.82 -21.91
C LEU A 92 18.48 -56.03 -22.83
N TYR A 93 17.83 -57.15 -22.47
CA TYR A 93 18.00 -58.41 -23.17
C TYR A 93 16.75 -58.92 -23.89
N HIS A 94 15.61 -58.20 -23.72
CA HIS A 94 14.32 -58.55 -24.35
C HIS A 94 13.88 -60.04 -24.18
N LEU A 95 14.27 -60.68 -23.07
CA LEU A 95 13.94 -62.02 -22.71
C LEU A 95 12.55 -62.23 -22.14
N LEU A 96 12.01 -61.11 -21.55
CA LEU A 96 10.68 -61.09 -20.94
C LEU A 96 9.80 -60.09 -21.65
N PRO A 97 8.54 -60.41 -21.97
CA PRO A 97 7.58 -59.42 -22.45
C PRO A 97 7.31 -58.37 -21.35
N LEU A 98 7.12 -57.13 -21.77
CA LEU A 98 6.98 -55.99 -20.86
C LEU A 98 5.83 -56.17 -19.84
N SER A 99 4.71 -56.76 -20.26
CA SER A 99 3.56 -57.06 -19.40
C SER A 99 3.90 -58.07 -18.28
N LEU A 100 4.66 -59.11 -18.59
CA LEU A 100 5.10 -60.10 -17.61
C LEU A 100 6.11 -59.53 -16.64
N ALA A 101 7.05 -58.68 -17.12
CA ALA A 101 8.01 -58.00 -16.28
C ALA A 101 7.32 -57.06 -15.29
N LEU A 102 6.35 -56.28 -15.73
CA LEU A 102 5.56 -55.39 -14.84
C LEU A 102 4.75 -56.22 -13.83
N ALA A 103 4.18 -57.36 -14.20
CA ALA A 103 3.48 -58.27 -13.27
C ALA A 103 4.42 -58.80 -12.19
N ILE A 104 5.63 -59.26 -12.58
CA ILE A 104 6.65 -59.73 -11.62
C ILE A 104 7.08 -58.58 -10.68
N MET A 105 7.26 -57.36 -11.20
CA MET A 105 7.61 -56.18 -10.38
C MET A 105 6.50 -55.82 -9.37
N ILE A 106 5.23 -55.91 -9.77
CA ILE A 106 4.10 -55.76 -8.83
C ILE A 106 4.18 -56.83 -7.72
N GLY A 107 4.45 -58.09 -8.11
CA GLY A 107 4.63 -59.16 -7.16
C GLY A 107 5.76 -58.91 -6.17
N LEU A 108 6.90 -58.35 -6.62
CA LEU A 108 8.01 -57.97 -5.78
C LEU A 108 7.65 -56.81 -4.81
N VAL A 109 6.88 -55.81 -5.28
CA VAL A 109 6.36 -54.71 -4.40
C VAL A 109 5.43 -55.28 -3.33
N ALA A 110 4.46 -56.13 -3.74
CA ALA A 110 3.51 -56.74 -2.82
C ALA A 110 4.25 -57.60 -1.76
N PHE A 111 5.22 -58.39 -2.21
CA PHE A 111 6.06 -59.20 -1.32
C PHE A 111 6.90 -58.34 -0.36
N SER A 112 7.53 -57.27 -0.88
CA SER A 112 8.27 -56.30 -0.05
C SER A 112 7.36 -55.63 0.98
N GLY A 113 6.14 -55.21 0.58
CA GLY A 113 5.14 -54.65 1.46
C GLY A 113 4.69 -55.61 2.55
N LEU A 114 4.47 -56.88 2.21
CA LEU A 114 4.10 -57.92 3.18
C LEU A 114 5.24 -58.13 4.20
N LEU A 115 6.48 -58.27 3.73
CA LEU A 115 7.65 -58.38 4.63
C LEU A 115 7.81 -57.17 5.53
N ALA A 116 7.61 -55.97 5.01
CA ALA A 116 7.71 -54.74 5.75
C ALA A 116 6.66 -54.66 6.87
N VAL A 117 5.41 -55.05 6.62
CA VAL A 117 4.34 -55.12 7.62
C VAL A 117 4.64 -56.17 8.69
N LEU A 118 5.06 -57.39 8.29
CA LEU A 118 5.39 -58.46 9.22
C LEU A 118 6.59 -58.18 10.12
N GLN A 119 7.57 -57.45 9.61
CA GLN A 119 8.79 -57.12 10.35
C GLN A 119 8.79 -55.73 11.00
N HIS A 120 7.69 -54.99 10.82
CA HIS A 120 7.58 -53.60 11.30
C HIS A 120 8.70 -52.66 10.79
N SER A 121 9.09 -52.82 9.51
CA SER A 121 10.21 -52.10 8.88
C SER A 121 9.71 -51.03 7.91
N LYS A 122 9.82 -49.79 8.30
CA LYS A 122 9.51 -48.64 7.42
C LYS A 122 10.45 -48.56 6.21
N GLY A 123 11.74 -48.86 6.42
CA GLY A 123 12.76 -48.77 5.38
C GLY A 123 12.46 -49.71 4.21
N LEU A 124 12.05 -50.98 4.50
CA LEU A 124 11.72 -51.98 3.49
C LEU A 124 10.48 -51.56 2.70
N ALA A 125 9.45 -51.01 3.37
CA ALA A 125 8.25 -50.52 2.69
C ALA A 125 8.57 -49.34 1.74
N VAL A 126 9.36 -48.39 2.17
CA VAL A 126 9.75 -47.21 1.39
C VAL A 126 10.61 -47.60 0.20
N SER A 127 11.66 -48.44 0.39
CA SER A 127 12.55 -48.84 -0.70
C SER A 127 11.82 -49.73 -1.76
N GLY A 128 10.96 -50.64 -1.32
CA GLY A 128 10.15 -51.44 -2.20
C GLY A 128 9.16 -50.62 -3.03
N SER A 129 8.51 -49.63 -2.41
CA SER A 129 7.61 -48.70 -3.10
C SER A 129 8.34 -47.79 -4.10
N ILE A 130 9.51 -47.24 -3.76
CA ILE A 130 10.33 -46.45 -4.69
C ILE A 130 10.71 -47.31 -5.92
N GLY A 131 11.18 -48.52 -5.71
CA GLY A 131 11.49 -49.45 -6.81
C GLY A 131 10.28 -49.70 -7.71
N GLY A 132 9.10 -49.93 -7.11
CA GLY A 132 7.85 -50.11 -7.86
C GLY A 132 7.44 -48.88 -8.68
N PHE A 133 7.49 -47.68 -8.13
CA PHE A 133 7.14 -46.47 -8.86
C PHE A 133 8.13 -46.14 -10.00
N LEU A 134 9.41 -46.43 -9.82
CA LEU A 134 10.43 -46.21 -10.85
C LEU A 134 10.40 -47.27 -11.96
N ALA A 135 9.83 -48.46 -11.72
CA ALA A 135 9.83 -49.53 -12.68
C ALA A 135 9.29 -49.16 -14.07
N PRO A 136 8.10 -48.56 -14.24
CA PRO A 136 7.60 -48.16 -15.55
C PRO A 136 8.46 -47.07 -16.21
N VAL A 137 9.03 -46.16 -15.43
CA VAL A 137 9.89 -45.07 -15.95
C VAL A 137 11.16 -45.66 -16.56
N LEU A 138 11.79 -46.61 -15.87
CA LEU A 138 12.99 -47.28 -16.34
C LEU A 138 12.71 -48.16 -17.57
N MET A 139 11.51 -48.76 -17.64
CA MET A 139 11.09 -49.63 -18.73
C MET A 139 10.48 -48.87 -19.92
N ALA A 140 10.23 -47.56 -19.81
CA ALA A 140 9.60 -46.80 -20.88
C ALA A 140 10.35 -46.90 -22.21
N SER A 141 9.63 -47.27 -23.28
CA SER A 141 10.11 -47.41 -24.65
C SER A 141 9.50 -46.37 -25.63
N GLY A 142 8.83 -45.33 -25.09
CA GLY A 142 8.32 -44.22 -25.89
C GLY A 142 6.94 -44.40 -26.55
N GLY A 143 6.29 -45.57 -26.43
CA GLY A 143 4.99 -45.83 -27.09
C GLY A 143 3.94 -46.54 -26.22
N GLY A 144 4.05 -46.50 -24.89
CA GLY A 144 3.16 -47.24 -23.99
C GLY A 144 1.81 -46.54 -23.76
N SER A 145 0.74 -47.35 -23.54
CA SER A 145 -0.58 -46.82 -23.15
C SER A 145 -0.54 -46.16 -21.75
N HIS A 146 -1.00 -44.91 -21.65
CA HIS A 146 -1.13 -44.22 -20.38
C HIS A 146 -2.12 -44.91 -19.43
N VAL A 147 -3.14 -45.58 -19.97
CA VAL A 147 -4.11 -46.32 -19.16
C VAL A 147 -3.41 -47.49 -18.43
N LEU A 148 -2.52 -48.22 -19.09
CA LEU A 148 -1.73 -49.28 -18.46
C LEU A 148 -0.82 -48.71 -17.36
N LEU A 149 -0.17 -47.57 -17.62
CA LEU A 149 0.71 -46.91 -16.69
C LEU A 149 -0.05 -46.45 -15.42
N PHE A 150 -1.18 -45.81 -15.61
CA PHE A 150 -1.99 -45.32 -14.46
C PHE A 150 -2.67 -46.47 -13.71
N SER A 151 -3.10 -47.53 -14.41
CA SER A 151 -3.61 -48.75 -13.77
C SER A 151 -2.53 -49.42 -12.90
N TYR A 152 -1.30 -49.47 -13.39
CA TYR A 152 -0.16 -49.94 -12.61
C TYR A 152 0.07 -49.11 -11.35
N TYR A 153 0.09 -47.76 -11.47
CA TYR A 153 0.21 -46.90 -10.32
C TYR A 153 -1.01 -46.96 -9.39
N GLY A 154 -2.20 -47.19 -9.92
CA GLY A 154 -3.40 -47.46 -9.12
C GLY A 154 -3.21 -48.70 -8.22
N LEU A 155 -2.69 -49.77 -8.78
CA LEU A 155 -2.43 -50.99 -8.01
C LEU A 155 -1.34 -50.81 -6.94
N LEU A 156 -0.29 -50.07 -7.24
CA LEU A 156 0.73 -49.70 -6.22
C LEU A 156 0.15 -48.88 -5.09
N ASN A 157 -0.68 -47.88 -5.41
CA ASN A 157 -1.35 -47.06 -4.43
C ASN A 157 -2.38 -47.85 -3.60
N CYS A 158 -3.05 -48.85 -4.16
CA CYS A 158 -3.85 -49.83 -3.39
C CYS A 158 -2.99 -50.55 -2.36
N GLY A 159 -1.75 -50.94 -2.74
CA GLY A 159 -0.79 -51.53 -1.81
C GLY A 159 -0.41 -50.57 -0.67
N ILE A 160 -0.15 -49.29 -0.97
CA ILE A 160 0.13 -48.26 0.04
C ILE A 160 -1.08 -48.02 0.96
N LEU A 161 -2.28 -47.92 0.40
CA LEU A 161 -3.53 -47.83 1.13
C LEU A 161 -3.73 -49.01 2.08
N GLY A 162 -3.48 -50.23 1.57
CA GLY A 162 -3.50 -51.44 2.37
C GLY A 162 -2.49 -51.42 3.50
N MET A 163 -1.24 -51.00 3.25
CA MET A 163 -0.24 -50.84 4.30
C MET A 163 -0.62 -49.74 5.31
N ALA A 164 -1.23 -48.63 4.84
CA ALA A 164 -1.71 -47.52 5.71
C ALA A 164 -2.84 -48.01 6.63
N TRP A 165 -3.64 -49.00 6.20
CA TRP A 165 -4.67 -49.62 7.05
C TRP A 165 -4.07 -50.36 8.26
N PHE A 166 -2.92 -51.05 8.08
CA PHE A 166 -2.27 -51.82 9.14
C PHE A 166 -1.24 -51.01 9.95
N LYS A 167 -0.52 -50.11 9.26
CA LYS A 167 0.61 -49.35 9.83
C LYS A 167 0.59 -47.90 9.36
N ALA A 168 0.59 -46.97 10.32
CA ALA A 168 0.59 -45.56 10.03
C ALA A 168 2.05 -45.04 9.80
N TRP A 169 2.61 -45.29 8.63
CA TRP A 169 3.94 -44.82 8.24
C TRP A 169 3.86 -43.55 7.38
N ARG A 170 4.21 -42.41 8.01
CA ARG A 170 4.14 -41.08 7.37
C ARG A 170 5.00 -40.98 6.13
N GLU A 171 6.22 -41.49 6.21
CA GLU A 171 7.24 -41.43 5.16
C GLU A 171 6.77 -42.18 3.90
N LEU A 172 6.12 -43.32 4.05
CA LEU A 172 5.59 -44.12 2.95
C LEU A 172 4.47 -43.37 2.21
N ASN A 173 3.55 -42.76 2.95
CA ASN A 173 2.45 -42.00 2.37
C ASN A 173 2.95 -40.78 1.56
N LEU A 174 3.99 -40.09 2.07
CA LEU A 174 4.61 -38.95 1.37
C LEU A 174 5.32 -39.40 0.09
N VAL A 175 6.07 -40.51 0.15
CA VAL A 175 6.75 -41.08 -1.02
C VAL A 175 5.73 -41.45 -2.10
N GLY A 176 4.69 -42.18 -1.71
CA GLY A 176 3.61 -42.51 -2.65
C GLY A 176 2.97 -41.30 -3.29
N PHE A 177 2.65 -40.27 -2.49
CA PHE A 177 2.10 -39.00 -2.98
C PHE A 177 3.02 -38.34 -4.01
N LEU A 178 4.30 -38.15 -3.66
CA LEU A 178 5.27 -37.48 -4.53
C LEU A 178 5.48 -38.21 -5.84
N PHE A 179 5.63 -39.54 -5.79
CA PHE A 179 5.79 -40.33 -7.01
C PHE A 179 4.52 -40.38 -7.86
N THR A 180 3.34 -40.57 -7.26
CA THR A 180 2.08 -40.64 -8.02
C THR A 180 1.82 -39.33 -8.74
N PHE A 181 1.74 -38.22 -8.04
CA PHE A 181 1.43 -36.93 -8.64
C PHE A 181 2.59 -36.34 -9.45
N GLY A 182 3.84 -36.61 -9.05
CA GLY A 182 5.02 -36.18 -9.80
C GLY A 182 5.11 -36.88 -11.18
N LEU A 183 4.91 -38.18 -11.21
CA LEU A 183 4.96 -38.94 -12.47
C LEU A 183 3.77 -38.63 -13.40
N ILE A 184 2.57 -38.41 -12.83
CA ILE A 184 1.40 -37.97 -13.61
C ILE A 184 1.65 -36.57 -14.19
N SER A 185 2.25 -35.67 -13.41
CA SER A 185 2.60 -34.33 -13.90
C SER A 185 3.62 -34.37 -15.03
N LEU A 186 4.67 -35.19 -14.90
CA LEU A 186 5.68 -35.39 -15.94
C LEU A 186 5.07 -35.97 -17.24
N TRP A 187 4.21 -36.98 -17.12
CA TRP A 187 3.49 -37.53 -18.24
C TRP A 187 2.55 -36.50 -18.88
N GLY A 188 1.78 -35.76 -18.05
CA GLY A 188 0.88 -34.71 -18.52
C GLY A 188 1.59 -33.64 -19.32
N ALA A 189 2.77 -33.18 -18.85
CA ALA A 189 3.57 -32.18 -19.54
C ALA A 189 4.15 -32.65 -20.88
N SER A 190 4.38 -33.96 -21.05
CA SER A 190 5.08 -34.50 -22.23
C SER A 190 4.14 -35.19 -23.26
N ALA A 191 3.03 -35.78 -22.84
CA ALA A 191 2.23 -36.70 -23.66
C ALA A 191 0.71 -36.48 -23.58
N TYR A 192 0.21 -35.56 -22.78
CA TYR A 192 -1.23 -35.30 -22.71
C TYR A 192 -1.74 -34.58 -23.95
N SER A 193 -2.89 -35.04 -24.45
CA SER A 193 -3.71 -34.35 -25.45
C SER A 193 -5.18 -34.33 -25.01
N PRO A 194 -6.02 -33.37 -25.46
CA PRO A 194 -7.44 -33.32 -25.09
C PRO A 194 -8.23 -34.60 -25.38
N SER A 195 -7.82 -35.39 -26.37
CA SER A 195 -8.42 -36.70 -26.68
C SER A 195 -8.25 -37.74 -25.56
N HIS A 196 -7.26 -37.55 -24.67
CA HIS A 196 -7.02 -38.45 -23.55
C HIS A 196 -7.82 -38.06 -22.27
N PHE A 197 -8.63 -37.01 -22.32
CA PHE A 197 -9.39 -36.53 -21.15
C PHE A 197 -10.23 -37.66 -20.51
N ALA A 198 -11.10 -38.29 -21.29
CA ALA A 198 -12.02 -39.34 -20.79
C ALA A 198 -11.32 -40.51 -20.11
N THR A 199 -10.07 -40.80 -20.48
CA THR A 199 -9.28 -41.90 -19.92
C THR A 199 -8.33 -41.45 -18.80
N THR A 200 -8.02 -40.15 -18.68
CA THR A 200 -7.09 -39.60 -17.68
C THR A 200 -7.82 -39.10 -16.42
N GLU A 201 -8.95 -38.40 -16.59
CA GLU A 201 -9.76 -37.83 -15.51
C GLU A 201 -10.15 -38.86 -14.44
N PRO A 202 -10.64 -40.07 -14.76
CA PRO A 202 -11.00 -41.08 -13.76
C PRO A 202 -9.81 -41.48 -12.87
N PHE A 203 -8.58 -41.51 -13.41
CA PHE A 203 -7.40 -41.83 -12.63
C PHE A 203 -7.00 -40.69 -11.69
N LEU A 204 -7.12 -39.44 -12.13
CA LEU A 204 -6.84 -38.31 -11.28
C LEU A 204 -7.81 -38.28 -10.07
N VAL A 205 -9.09 -38.49 -10.32
CA VAL A 205 -10.12 -38.62 -9.28
C VAL A 205 -9.83 -39.80 -8.35
N LEU A 206 -9.50 -40.96 -8.91
CA LEU A 206 -9.14 -42.17 -8.13
C LEU A 206 -7.97 -41.88 -7.18
N PHE A 207 -6.87 -41.34 -7.70
CA PHE A 207 -5.71 -41.05 -6.88
C PHE A 207 -6.00 -39.98 -5.82
N PHE A 208 -6.77 -38.94 -6.15
CA PHE A 208 -7.22 -37.96 -5.21
C PHE A 208 -8.00 -38.59 -4.05
N VAL A 209 -9.00 -39.43 -4.35
CA VAL A 209 -9.80 -40.14 -3.35
C VAL A 209 -8.93 -41.06 -2.49
N MET A 210 -8.02 -41.82 -3.11
CA MET A 210 -7.12 -42.72 -2.37
C MET A 210 -6.27 -41.96 -1.35
N TYR A 211 -5.66 -40.80 -1.72
CA TYR A 211 -4.84 -40.01 -0.80
C TYR A 211 -5.66 -39.25 0.24
N CYS A 212 -6.90 -38.87 -0.05
CA CYS A 212 -7.85 -38.44 0.95
C CYS A 212 -8.11 -39.52 1.99
N LEU A 213 -8.38 -40.74 1.56
CA LEU A 213 -8.63 -41.91 2.44
C LEU A 213 -7.38 -42.23 3.27
N ILE A 214 -6.18 -42.21 2.66
CA ILE A 214 -4.91 -42.41 3.38
C ILE A 214 -4.78 -41.40 4.50
N SER A 215 -5.10 -40.10 4.26
CA SER A 215 -5.04 -39.03 5.28
C SER A 215 -6.03 -39.30 6.43
N VAL A 216 -7.23 -39.77 6.14
CA VAL A 216 -8.24 -40.16 7.13
C VAL A 216 -7.81 -41.37 7.94
N LEU A 217 -7.39 -42.45 7.27
CA LEU A 217 -6.93 -43.69 7.91
C LEU A 217 -5.72 -43.45 8.80
N PHE A 218 -4.81 -42.57 8.36
CA PHE A 218 -3.67 -42.17 9.18
C PHE A 218 -4.11 -41.46 10.44
N ALA A 219 -5.05 -40.49 10.31
CA ALA A 219 -5.54 -39.71 11.44
C ALA A 219 -6.34 -40.54 12.45
N LEU A 220 -6.96 -41.65 12.02
CA LEU A 220 -7.61 -42.62 12.92
C LEU A 220 -6.63 -43.32 13.86
N ARG A 221 -5.37 -43.47 13.42
CA ARG A 221 -4.34 -44.22 14.17
C ARG A 221 -3.36 -43.34 14.92
N GLN A 222 -3.09 -42.13 14.44
CA GLN A 222 -2.17 -41.18 15.03
C GLN A 222 -2.72 -39.76 14.92
N PRO A 223 -2.62 -38.93 15.98
CA PRO A 223 -3.08 -37.54 15.88
C PRO A 223 -2.30 -36.79 14.79
N PRO A 224 -2.98 -36.12 13.85
CA PRO A 224 -2.34 -35.42 12.75
C PRO A 224 -1.56 -34.21 13.29
N ARG A 225 -0.31 -34.03 12.82
CA ARG A 225 0.54 -32.88 13.11
C ARG A 225 0.57 -31.97 11.89
N LEU A 226 -0.47 -31.15 11.69
CA LEU A 226 -0.61 -30.28 10.49
C LEU A 226 0.54 -29.29 10.28
N ARG A 227 1.30 -28.97 11.34
CA ARG A 227 2.55 -28.21 11.24
C ARG A 227 3.79 -29.04 10.89
N GLY A 228 3.64 -30.36 10.70
CA GLY A 228 4.73 -31.25 10.32
C GLY A 228 4.97 -31.25 8.80
N PHE A 229 6.22 -31.54 8.39
CA PHE A 229 6.62 -31.59 6.97
C PHE A 229 5.95 -32.69 6.12
N ILE A 230 5.19 -33.60 6.73
CA ILE A 230 4.57 -34.75 6.04
C ILE A 230 3.05 -34.63 6.03
N ASP A 231 2.42 -34.41 7.20
CA ASP A 231 0.95 -34.41 7.32
C ASP A 231 0.34 -33.16 6.68
N GLY A 232 1.02 -32.00 6.77
CA GLY A 232 0.60 -30.75 6.12
C GLY A 232 0.53 -30.88 4.60
N PRO A 233 1.61 -31.34 3.90
CA PRO A 233 1.59 -31.59 2.47
C PRO A 233 0.54 -32.61 2.02
N LEU A 234 0.24 -33.62 2.79
CA LEU A 234 -0.79 -34.60 2.44
C LEU A 234 -2.21 -34.03 2.55
N VAL A 235 -2.48 -33.18 3.54
CA VAL A 235 -3.82 -32.58 3.74
C VAL A 235 -4.05 -31.36 2.84
N PHE A 236 -3.07 -30.46 2.74
CA PHE A 236 -3.21 -29.21 1.98
C PHE A 236 -2.57 -29.25 0.60
N GLY A 237 -1.49 -30.03 0.40
CA GLY A 237 -0.82 -30.17 -0.88
C GLY A 237 -1.63 -31.01 -1.89
N LEU A 238 -2.34 -32.05 -1.41
CA LEU A 238 -3.16 -32.90 -2.27
C LEU A 238 -4.20 -32.10 -3.07
N PRO A 239 -5.07 -31.28 -2.45
CA PRO A 239 -6.04 -30.49 -3.21
C PRO A 239 -5.39 -29.46 -4.13
N ILE A 240 -4.27 -28.86 -3.74
CA ILE A 240 -3.55 -27.89 -4.58
C ILE A 240 -3.01 -28.59 -5.85
N VAL A 241 -2.31 -29.70 -5.69
CA VAL A 241 -1.73 -30.42 -6.82
C VAL A 241 -2.83 -31.03 -7.71
N ALA A 242 -3.85 -31.64 -7.11
CA ALA A 242 -4.97 -32.22 -7.86
C ALA A 242 -5.75 -31.14 -8.64
N SER A 243 -6.05 -29.98 -8.02
CA SER A 243 -6.74 -28.88 -8.71
C SER A 243 -5.90 -28.22 -9.80
N SER A 244 -4.58 -28.16 -9.63
CA SER A 244 -3.67 -27.67 -10.68
C SER A 244 -3.66 -28.60 -11.90
N LEU A 245 -3.61 -29.89 -11.67
CA LEU A 245 -3.71 -30.89 -12.76
C LEU A 245 -5.09 -30.87 -13.41
N GLN A 246 -6.14 -30.73 -12.58
CA GLN A 246 -7.52 -30.63 -13.08
C GLN A 246 -7.69 -29.40 -13.97
N ALA A 247 -7.14 -28.25 -13.57
CA ALA A 247 -7.19 -27.01 -14.35
C ALA A 247 -6.58 -27.20 -15.76
N TYR A 248 -5.50 -27.98 -15.85
CA TYR A 248 -4.88 -28.32 -17.13
C TYR A 248 -5.75 -29.26 -17.96
N LEU A 249 -6.40 -30.27 -17.34
CA LEU A 249 -7.26 -31.22 -18.02
C LEU A 249 -8.54 -30.55 -18.56
N VAL A 250 -9.17 -29.67 -17.79
CA VAL A 250 -10.48 -29.08 -18.14
C VAL A 250 -10.38 -27.70 -18.81
N ARG A 251 -9.19 -27.28 -19.23
CA ARG A 251 -8.95 -25.93 -19.79
C ARG A 251 -9.82 -25.63 -21.04
N ASP A 252 -10.17 -26.66 -21.81
CA ASP A 252 -10.95 -26.54 -23.05
C ASP A 252 -12.47 -26.66 -22.81
N PHE A 253 -12.91 -26.89 -21.55
CA PHE A 253 -14.31 -27.04 -21.20
C PHE A 253 -14.83 -25.75 -20.55
N PRO A 254 -15.90 -25.12 -21.10
CA PRO A 254 -16.54 -23.98 -20.46
C PRO A 254 -17.04 -24.39 -19.07
N TYR A 255 -16.74 -23.56 -18.05
CA TYR A 255 -17.05 -23.82 -16.65
C TYR A 255 -16.40 -25.09 -16.04
N GLY A 256 -15.50 -25.78 -16.75
CA GLY A 256 -14.89 -27.02 -16.26
C GLY A 256 -14.21 -26.86 -14.91
N MET A 257 -13.42 -25.80 -14.75
CA MET A 257 -12.73 -25.54 -13.48
C MET A 257 -13.66 -25.08 -12.37
N ALA A 258 -14.73 -24.33 -12.69
CA ALA A 258 -15.74 -23.92 -11.73
C ALA A 258 -16.48 -25.11 -11.13
N LEU A 259 -16.94 -26.03 -11.99
CA LEU A 259 -17.62 -27.26 -11.58
C LEU A 259 -16.68 -28.18 -10.79
N SER A 260 -15.42 -28.30 -11.20
CA SER A 260 -14.41 -29.06 -10.48
C SER A 260 -14.14 -28.50 -9.08
N SER A 261 -14.02 -27.17 -8.95
CA SER A 261 -13.85 -26.50 -7.66
C SER A 261 -15.06 -26.67 -6.76
N LEU A 262 -16.28 -26.57 -7.32
CA LEU A 262 -17.51 -26.81 -6.57
C LEU A 262 -17.60 -28.26 -6.08
N ALA A 263 -17.28 -29.24 -6.95
CA ALA A 263 -17.24 -30.66 -6.60
C ALA A 263 -16.24 -30.95 -5.48
N LEU A 264 -15.03 -30.36 -5.55
CA LEU A 264 -14.02 -30.45 -4.49
C LEU A 264 -14.53 -29.83 -3.18
N GLY A 265 -15.15 -28.65 -3.25
CA GLY A 265 -15.75 -27.98 -2.11
C GLY A 265 -16.79 -28.87 -1.42
N LEU A 266 -17.74 -29.40 -2.18
CA LEU A 266 -18.77 -30.32 -1.69
C LEU A 266 -18.15 -31.61 -1.12
N TRP A 267 -17.16 -32.20 -1.78
CA TRP A 267 -16.44 -33.39 -1.29
C TRP A 267 -15.87 -33.18 0.10
N TYR A 268 -15.13 -32.09 0.28
CA TYR A 268 -14.50 -31.78 1.58
C TYR A 268 -15.52 -31.42 2.67
N ILE A 269 -16.62 -30.74 2.33
CA ILE A 269 -17.70 -30.43 3.29
C ILE A 269 -18.40 -31.74 3.73
N VAL A 270 -18.72 -32.62 2.79
CA VAL A 270 -19.33 -33.92 3.09
C VAL A 270 -18.40 -34.77 3.95
N LEU A 271 -17.12 -34.84 3.58
CA LEU A 271 -16.12 -35.58 4.36
C LEU A 271 -15.96 -35.01 5.77
N ALA A 272 -15.90 -33.69 5.91
CA ALA A 272 -15.86 -33.04 7.22
C ALA A 272 -17.10 -33.36 8.06
N ARG A 273 -18.30 -33.34 7.46
CA ARG A 273 -19.56 -33.66 8.16
C ARG A 273 -19.61 -35.13 8.62
N LEU A 274 -19.14 -36.06 7.77
CA LEU A 274 -19.07 -37.50 8.11
C LEU A 274 -18.12 -37.77 9.27
N LEU A 275 -16.96 -37.11 9.27
CA LEU A 275 -15.97 -37.24 10.34
C LEU A 275 -16.42 -36.57 11.63
N TRP A 276 -17.08 -35.40 11.54
CA TRP A 276 -17.63 -34.69 12.69
C TRP A 276 -18.62 -35.51 13.50
N ASN A 277 -19.50 -36.22 12.80
CA ASN A 277 -20.56 -37.02 13.45
C ASN A 277 -20.02 -38.31 14.11
N ARG A 278 -18.87 -38.83 13.66
CA ARG A 278 -18.33 -40.12 14.12
C ARG A 278 -17.17 -40.02 15.11
N PHE A 279 -16.35 -38.92 15.03
CA PHE A 279 -15.06 -38.82 15.73
C PHE A 279 -14.83 -37.41 16.28
N THR A 280 -15.46 -37.06 17.41
CA THR A 280 -15.51 -35.67 17.89
C THR A 280 -14.22 -35.10 18.49
N ILE A 281 -13.38 -35.92 19.15
CA ILE A 281 -12.22 -35.41 19.90
C ILE A 281 -10.89 -35.62 19.16
N THR A 282 -10.66 -36.84 18.66
CA THR A 282 -9.37 -37.24 18.07
C THR A 282 -9.12 -36.68 16.66
N MET A 283 -10.17 -36.41 15.90
CA MET A 283 -10.09 -35.97 14.50
C MET A 283 -10.50 -34.52 14.27
N ARG A 284 -10.76 -33.76 15.33
CA ARG A 284 -11.26 -32.38 15.26
C ARG A 284 -10.41 -31.50 14.35
N LEU A 285 -9.08 -31.59 14.48
CA LEU A 285 -8.16 -30.78 13.69
C LEU A 285 -8.23 -31.09 12.19
N LEU A 286 -8.32 -32.38 11.83
CA LEU A 286 -8.46 -32.80 10.42
C LEU A 286 -9.83 -32.38 9.86
N THR A 287 -10.88 -32.56 10.65
CA THR A 287 -12.25 -32.18 10.27
C THR A 287 -12.37 -30.68 10.04
N GLU A 288 -11.76 -29.84 10.91
CA GLU A 288 -11.69 -28.38 10.74
C GLU A 288 -10.89 -28.01 9.49
N ALA A 289 -9.78 -28.72 9.20
CA ALA A 289 -9.00 -28.51 7.97
C ALA A 289 -9.80 -28.84 6.70
N PHE A 290 -10.51 -29.96 6.70
CA PHE A 290 -11.37 -30.34 5.57
C PHE A 290 -12.54 -29.37 5.38
N LEU A 291 -13.15 -28.92 6.46
CA LEU A 291 -14.20 -27.89 6.37
C LEU A 291 -13.66 -26.59 5.78
N ALA A 292 -12.47 -26.15 6.22
CA ALA A 292 -11.81 -24.97 5.68
C ALA A 292 -11.51 -25.12 4.19
N LEU A 293 -10.96 -26.27 3.77
CA LEU A 293 -10.71 -26.56 2.33
C LEU A 293 -12.03 -26.57 1.54
N GLY A 294 -13.09 -27.15 2.11
CA GLY A 294 -14.39 -27.16 1.47
C GLY A 294 -14.94 -25.76 1.21
N VAL A 295 -14.86 -24.88 2.20
CA VAL A 295 -15.26 -23.46 2.06
C VAL A 295 -14.38 -22.74 1.03
N VAL A 296 -13.05 -22.93 1.08
CA VAL A 296 -12.14 -22.29 0.13
C VAL A 296 -12.46 -22.69 -1.31
N PHE A 297 -12.66 -23.97 -1.60
CA PHE A 297 -12.96 -24.43 -2.96
C PHE A 297 -14.36 -24.02 -3.43
N ALA A 298 -15.35 -23.98 -2.52
CA ALA A 298 -16.68 -23.46 -2.82
C ALA A 298 -16.64 -21.98 -3.17
N SER A 299 -15.88 -21.16 -2.39
CA SER A 299 -15.70 -19.74 -2.67
C SER A 299 -14.89 -19.49 -3.97
N LEU A 300 -13.93 -20.37 -4.28
CA LEU A 300 -13.14 -20.30 -5.50
C LEU A 300 -13.96 -20.66 -6.75
N ALA A 301 -15.01 -21.46 -6.62
CA ALA A 301 -15.89 -21.79 -7.74
C ALA A 301 -16.63 -20.57 -8.29
N ILE A 302 -16.86 -19.54 -7.48
CA ILE A 302 -17.56 -18.31 -7.85
C ILE A 302 -16.82 -17.55 -8.96
N PRO A 303 -15.54 -17.13 -8.78
CA PRO A 303 -14.80 -16.41 -9.81
C PRO A 303 -14.47 -17.25 -11.05
N LEU A 304 -14.47 -18.56 -10.92
CA LEU A 304 -14.22 -19.46 -12.03
C LEU A 304 -15.46 -19.72 -12.89
N GLY A 305 -16.65 -19.45 -12.36
CA GLY A 305 -17.92 -19.71 -13.04
C GLY A 305 -18.79 -18.51 -13.32
N LEU A 306 -18.53 -17.37 -12.66
CA LEU A 306 -19.33 -16.17 -12.80
C LEU A 306 -18.50 -15.02 -13.37
N ASP A 307 -19.19 -14.03 -13.94
CA ASP A 307 -18.57 -12.80 -14.40
C ASP A 307 -17.82 -12.07 -13.25
N PRO A 308 -16.75 -11.31 -13.54
CA PRO A 308 -15.94 -10.63 -12.54
C PRO A 308 -16.73 -9.80 -11.52
N HIS A 309 -17.83 -9.16 -11.92
CA HIS A 309 -18.67 -8.35 -11.04
C HIS A 309 -19.33 -9.17 -9.93
N TRP A 310 -19.89 -10.32 -10.28
CA TRP A 310 -20.49 -11.22 -9.29
C TRP A 310 -19.44 -11.76 -8.32
N THR A 311 -18.22 -11.96 -8.81
CA THR A 311 -17.09 -12.36 -7.97
C THR A 311 -16.76 -11.30 -6.93
N ILE A 312 -16.65 -10.02 -7.36
CA ILE A 312 -16.37 -8.89 -6.45
C ILE A 312 -17.44 -8.80 -5.37
N ALA A 313 -18.71 -8.76 -5.80
CA ALA A 313 -19.85 -8.68 -4.89
C ALA A 313 -19.89 -9.86 -3.89
N ALA A 314 -19.75 -11.09 -4.39
CA ALA A 314 -19.78 -12.29 -3.58
C ALA A 314 -18.62 -12.32 -2.57
N TRP A 315 -17.38 -12.10 -3.02
CA TRP A 315 -16.22 -12.12 -2.13
C TRP A 315 -16.21 -11.00 -1.11
N ALA A 316 -16.68 -9.80 -1.47
CA ALA A 316 -16.81 -8.69 -0.52
C ALA A 316 -17.81 -9.03 0.58
N LEU A 317 -19.01 -9.52 0.24
CA LEU A 317 -20.04 -9.89 1.19
C LEU A 317 -19.69 -11.14 2.00
N GLU A 318 -19.17 -12.18 1.35
CA GLU A 318 -18.70 -13.40 2.02
C GLU A 318 -17.59 -13.08 3.00
N GLY A 319 -16.61 -12.24 2.59
CA GLY A 319 -15.53 -11.79 3.46
C GLY A 319 -16.03 -11.07 4.70
N ALA A 320 -17.00 -10.17 4.55
CA ALA A 320 -17.64 -9.49 5.68
C ALA A 320 -18.42 -10.45 6.58
N ALA A 321 -19.17 -11.38 6.00
CA ALA A 321 -19.91 -12.41 6.74
C ALA A 321 -18.98 -13.35 7.52
N MET A 322 -17.87 -13.79 6.90
CA MET A 322 -16.88 -14.64 7.55
C MET A 322 -16.18 -13.95 8.72
N ILE A 323 -15.89 -12.65 8.61
CA ILE A 323 -15.36 -11.86 9.72
C ILE A 323 -16.39 -11.77 10.82
N TRP A 324 -17.65 -11.46 10.50
CA TRP A 324 -18.73 -11.37 11.49
C TRP A 324 -18.96 -12.69 12.24
N VAL A 325 -19.05 -13.82 11.52
CA VAL A 325 -19.15 -15.17 12.11
C VAL A 325 -17.93 -15.48 12.96
N GLY A 326 -16.73 -15.19 12.43
CA GLY A 326 -15.46 -15.39 13.14
C GLY A 326 -15.31 -14.57 14.42
N VAL A 327 -15.92 -13.39 14.47
CA VAL A 327 -16.02 -12.58 15.70
C VAL A 327 -16.99 -13.22 16.68
N ARG A 328 -18.20 -13.59 16.25
CA ARG A 328 -19.22 -14.21 17.11
C ARG A 328 -18.81 -15.57 17.69
N GLN A 329 -18.11 -16.37 16.89
CA GLN A 329 -17.67 -17.72 17.27
C GLN A 329 -16.25 -17.76 17.86
N HIS A 330 -15.58 -16.62 17.98
CA HIS A 330 -14.19 -16.52 18.45
C HIS A 330 -13.20 -17.36 17.60
N ARG A 331 -13.45 -17.49 16.27
CA ARG A 331 -12.63 -18.27 15.33
C ARG A 331 -11.69 -17.38 14.52
N PRO A 332 -10.38 -17.32 14.85
CA PRO A 332 -9.44 -16.46 14.13
C PRO A 332 -9.25 -16.86 12.67
N VAL A 333 -9.32 -18.14 12.34
CA VAL A 333 -9.14 -18.65 10.96
C VAL A 333 -10.24 -18.10 10.04
N ALA A 334 -11.51 -18.07 10.49
CA ALA A 334 -12.60 -17.51 9.71
C ALA A 334 -12.41 -16.02 9.43
N ARG A 335 -11.86 -15.27 10.42
CA ARG A 335 -11.56 -13.84 10.28
C ARG A 335 -10.42 -13.60 9.26
N VAL A 336 -9.36 -14.41 9.31
CA VAL A 336 -8.26 -14.36 8.32
C VAL A 336 -8.78 -14.66 6.92
N PHE A 337 -9.60 -15.71 6.78
CA PHE A 337 -10.19 -16.06 5.49
C PHE A 337 -11.07 -14.94 4.93
N GLY A 338 -11.90 -14.32 5.77
CA GLY A 338 -12.70 -13.16 5.38
C GLY A 338 -11.86 -11.96 4.92
N LEU A 339 -10.69 -11.70 5.53
CA LEU A 339 -9.75 -10.67 5.08
C LEU A 339 -9.15 -11.03 3.70
N VAL A 340 -8.79 -12.29 3.48
CA VAL A 340 -8.25 -12.76 2.20
C VAL A 340 -9.28 -12.57 1.08
N LEU A 341 -10.56 -12.89 1.33
CA LEU A 341 -11.64 -12.66 0.36
C LEU A 341 -11.83 -11.18 0.02
N GLN A 342 -11.78 -10.29 1.01
CA GLN A 342 -11.86 -8.84 0.75
C GLN A 342 -10.68 -8.30 -0.05
N ILE A 343 -9.47 -8.82 0.19
CA ILE A 343 -8.29 -8.49 -0.63
C ILE A 343 -8.49 -9.03 -2.05
N GLY A 344 -8.96 -10.27 -2.19
CA GLY A 344 -9.28 -10.86 -3.49
C GLY A 344 -10.32 -10.05 -4.28
N ALA A 345 -11.38 -9.61 -3.62
CA ALA A 345 -12.39 -8.72 -4.20
C ALA A 345 -11.79 -7.38 -4.69
N ALA A 346 -10.88 -6.80 -3.89
CA ALA A 346 -10.20 -5.56 -4.25
C ALA A 346 -9.28 -5.74 -5.48
N LEU A 347 -8.53 -6.84 -5.54
CA LEU A 347 -7.70 -7.16 -6.71
C LEU A 347 -8.55 -7.34 -7.97
N ALA A 348 -9.72 -7.97 -7.84
CA ALA A 348 -10.66 -8.15 -8.95
C ALA A 348 -11.24 -6.81 -9.44
N VAL A 349 -11.45 -5.81 -8.55
CA VAL A 349 -11.85 -4.44 -8.97
C VAL A 349 -10.78 -3.77 -9.81
N LEU A 350 -9.49 -3.95 -9.46
CA LEU A 350 -8.37 -3.31 -10.17
C LEU A 350 -8.16 -3.87 -11.59
N ASP A 351 -8.61 -5.09 -11.85
CA ASP A 351 -8.52 -5.76 -13.16
C ASP A 351 -9.72 -5.46 -14.08
N GLN A 352 -10.65 -4.59 -13.66
CA GLN A 352 -11.85 -4.26 -14.43
C GLN A 352 -11.54 -3.32 -15.61
N PRO A 353 -12.10 -3.58 -16.80
CA PRO A 353 -12.01 -2.68 -17.93
C PRO A 353 -12.81 -1.38 -17.68
N THR A 354 -12.38 -0.30 -18.33
CA THR A 354 -13.08 0.98 -18.28
C THR A 354 -14.50 0.85 -18.81
N LEU A 355 -15.49 1.37 -18.06
CA LEU A 355 -16.90 1.30 -18.42
C LEU A 355 -17.27 2.21 -19.62
N PRO A 356 -18.33 1.87 -20.38
CA PRO A 356 -18.91 2.75 -21.40
C PRO A 356 -19.41 4.08 -20.83
N ALA A 357 -19.42 5.14 -21.66
CA ALA A 357 -19.80 6.50 -21.25
C ALA A 357 -21.28 6.66 -20.85
N ASP A 358 -22.16 5.75 -21.28
CA ASP A 358 -23.62 5.88 -21.18
C ASP A 358 -24.25 5.29 -19.91
N SER A 359 -23.46 5.00 -18.90
CA SER A 359 -23.96 4.44 -17.63
C SER A 359 -24.47 5.54 -16.67
N LEU A 360 -25.47 5.22 -15.86
CA LEU A 360 -26.05 6.15 -14.86
C LEU A 360 -25.04 6.49 -13.76
N ILE A 361 -25.03 7.75 -13.31
CA ILE A 361 -24.19 8.21 -12.19
C ILE A 361 -24.56 7.44 -10.91
N PHE A 362 -23.57 6.92 -10.20
CA PHE A 362 -23.69 6.12 -8.96
C PHE A 362 -24.44 4.79 -9.11
N PHE A 363 -25.11 4.51 -10.23
CA PHE A 363 -25.83 3.26 -10.48
C PHE A 363 -25.18 2.45 -11.60
N ASN A 364 -23.88 2.49 -11.70
CA ASN A 364 -23.09 1.67 -12.61
C ASN A 364 -22.29 0.61 -11.84
N ARG A 365 -21.85 -0.42 -12.57
CA ARG A 365 -21.15 -1.57 -11.98
C ARG A 365 -19.88 -1.18 -11.21
N ALA A 366 -19.04 -0.31 -11.77
CA ALA A 366 -17.77 0.06 -11.16
C ALA A 366 -17.97 0.81 -9.83
N PHE A 367 -18.93 1.73 -9.76
CA PHE A 367 -19.23 2.43 -8.51
C PHE A 367 -19.81 1.48 -7.47
N LEU A 368 -20.77 0.62 -7.89
CA LEU A 368 -21.41 -0.34 -6.97
C LEU A 368 -20.41 -1.36 -6.42
N ASP A 369 -19.50 -1.88 -7.24
CA ASP A 369 -18.46 -2.81 -6.81
C ASP A 369 -17.55 -2.18 -5.75
N CYS A 370 -17.07 -0.95 -6.00
CA CYS A 370 -16.25 -0.20 -5.03
C CYS A 370 -17.05 0.17 -3.76
N ALA A 371 -18.32 0.55 -3.91
CA ALA A 371 -19.19 0.89 -2.77
C ALA A 371 -19.47 -0.33 -1.89
N LEU A 372 -19.69 -1.50 -2.51
CA LEU A 372 -19.90 -2.76 -1.80
C LEU A 372 -18.64 -3.20 -1.05
N LEU A 373 -17.48 -3.07 -1.70
CA LEU A 373 -16.18 -3.35 -1.07
C LEU A 373 -15.93 -2.40 0.11
N ALA A 374 -16.21 -1.10 -0.07
CA ALA A 374 -16.11 -0.11 0.99
C ALA A 374 -17.04 -0.43 2.16
N ALA A 375 -18.32 -0.74 1.89
CA ALA A 375 -19.30 -1.10 2.91
C ALA A 375 -18.90 -2.38 3.66
N SER A 376 -18.40 -3.40 2.95
CA SER A 376 -17.90 -4.65 3.53
C SER A 376 -16.71 -4.41 4.45
N ALA A 377 -15.78 -3.54 4.05
CA ALA A 377 -14.62 -3.18 4.87
C ALA A 377 -15.01 -2.40 6.13
N LEU A 378 -15.92 -1.43 6.00
CA LEU A 378 -16.44 -0.66 7.13
C LEU A 378 -17.21 -1.55 8.12
N PHE A 379 -18.05 -2.47 7.63
CA PHE A 379 -18.76 -3.45 8.43
C PHE A 379 -17.77 -4.36 9.19
N SER A 380 -16.75 -4.85 8.50
CA SER A 380 -15.70 -5.68 9.08
C SER A 380 -14.89 -4.94 10.15
N SER A 381 -14.54 -3.68 9.89
CA SER A 381 -13.88 -2.80 10.85
C SER A 381 -14.73 -2.65 12.14
N PHE A 382 -16.02 -2.39 11.99
CA PHE A 382 -16.94 -2.23 13.11
C PHE A 382 -17.02 -3.49 13.98
N TRP A 383 -17.14 -4.68 13.38
CA TRP A 383 -17.23 -5.92 14.13
C TRP A 383 -15.92 -6.35 14.77
N LEU A 384 -14.80 -6.16 14.09
CA LEU A 384 -13.48 -6.43 14.68
C LEU A 384 -13.16 -5.50 15.85
N ASP A 385 -13.61 -4.25 15.81
CA ASP A 385 -13.44 -3.29 16.90
C ASP A 385 -14.13 -3.77 18.20
N ARG A 386 -15.24 -4.48 18.08
CA ARG A 386 -15.98 -5.04 19.21
C ARG A 386 -15.35 -6.24 19.91
N LEU A 387 -14.29 -6.83 19.33
CA LEU A 387 -13.49 -7.87 20.00
C LEU A 387 -12.78 -7.34 21.27
N GLY A 388 -12.40 -6.07 21.29
CA GLY A 388 -11.76 -5.44 22.44
C GLY A 388 -10.56 -6.24 22.96
N LYS A 389 -10.60 -6.66 24.23
CA LYS A 389 -9.51 -7.44 24.88
C LYS A 389 -9.35 -8.88 24.35
N GLN A 390 -10.33 -9.41 23.61
CA GLN A 390 -10.28 -10.77 23.04
C GLN A 390 -9.56 -10.81 21.68
N ALA A 391 -9.17 -9.65 21.13
CA ALA A 391 -8.44 -9.55 19.89
C ALA A 391 -7.02 -10.12 20.04
N GLN A 392 -6.56 -10.86 19.02
CA GLN A 392 -5.18 -11.31 18.93
C GLN A 392 -4.25 -10.13 18.63
N ARG A 393 -2.95 -10.25 18.89
CA ARG A 393 -1.97 -9.15 18.70
C ARG A 393 -2.03 -8.53 17.30
N TRP A 394 -2.17 -9.34 16.27
CA TRP A 394 -2.26 -8.87 14.87
C TRP A 394 -3.61 -8.21 14.56
N GLU A 395 -4.70 -8.53 15.27
CA GLU A 395 -6.03 -7.99 15.04
C GLU A 395 -6.24 -6.59 15.63
N VAL A 396 -5.40 -6.16 16.57
CA VAL A 396 -5.54 -4.86 17.25
C VAL A 396 -5.51 -3.67 16.26
N LEU A 397 -4.71 -3.80 15.20
CA LEU A 397 -4.58 -2.76 14.17
C LEU A 397 -5.61 -2.91 13.04
N MET A 398 -6.16 -4.09 12.81
CA MET A 398 -7.05 -4.39 11.68
C MET A 398 -8.28 -3.50 11.57
N PRO A 399 -9.01 -3.14 12.66
CA PRO A 399 -10.14 -2.23 12.56
C PRO A 399 -9.76 -0.86 11.96
N ARG A 400 -8.56 -0.34 12.28
CA ARG A 400 -8.08 0.94 11.72
C ARG A 400 -7.72 0.80 10.26
N ILE A 401 -7.04 -0.30 9.89
CA ILE A 401 -6.66 -0.58 8.50
C ILE A 401 -7.90 -0.73 7.63
N LEU A 402 -8.89 -1.53 8.06
CA LEU A 402 -10.13 -1.74 7.30
C LEU A 402 -10.99 -0.48 7.22
N LEU A 403 -10.99 0.35 8.27
CA LEU A 403 -11.66 1.64 8.23
C LEU A 403 -11.03 2.55 7.18
N ALA A 404 -9.70 2.70 7.20
CA ALA A 404 -8.98 3.48 6.19
C ALA A 404 -9.17 2.91 4.78
N TRP A 405 -9.06 1.58 4.63
CA TRP A 405 -9.27 0.86 3.38
C TRP A 405 -10.65 1.09 2.78
N GLY A 406 -11.71 0.96 3.59
CA GLY A 406 -13.09 1.20 3.16
C GLY A 406 -13.33 2.66 2.75
N LEU A 407 -12.75 3.62 3.48
CA LEU A 407 -12.85 5.04 3.14
C LEU A 407 -12.06 5.38 1.86
N ILE A 408 -10.90 4.78 1.65
CA ILE A 408 -10.13 4.95 0.41
C ILE A 408 -10.96 4.49 -0.80
N TRP A 409 -11.55 3.29 -0.76
CA TRP A 409 -12.41 2.80 -1.83
C TRP A 409 -13.62 3.71 -2.06
N TRP A 410 -14.27 4.15 -1.00
CA TRP A 410 -15.43 5.03 -1.07
C TRP A 410 -15.12 6.38 -1.72
N TYR A 411 -14.08 7.07 -1.24
CA TYR A 411 -13.70 8.37 -1.79
C TYR A 411 -13.12 8.27 -3.20
N SER A 412 -12.34 7.23 -3.49
CA SER A 412 -11.80 7.00 -4.84
C SER A 412 -12.90 6.73 -5.85
N ALA A 413 -13.88 5.89 -5.50
CA ALA A 413 -15.05 5.62 -6.36
C ALA A 413 -15.83 6.90 -6.65
N GLY A 414 -16.12 7.69 -5.62
CA GLY A 414 -16.81 8.97 -5.79
C GLY A 414 -16.04 9.96 -6.66
N LEU A 415 -14.73 10.07 -6.45
CA LEU A 415 -13.87 10.97 -7.26
C LEU A 415 -13.82 10.56 -8.74
N VAL A 416 -13.64 9.27 -9.02
CA VAL A 416 -13.61 8.75 -10.40
C VAL A 416 -14.96 8.98 -11.08
N GLU A 417 -16.03 8.67 -10.40
CA GLU A 417 -17.40 8.82 -10.90
C GLU A 417 -17.73 10.28 -11.22
N LEU A 418 -17.48 11.19 -10.29
CA LEU A 418 -17.77 12.61 -10.45
C LEU A 418 -16.88 13.27 -11.51
N ARG A 419 -15.63 12.83 -11.70
CA ARG A 419 -14.79 13.30 -12.80
C ARG A 419 -15.30 12.84 -14.16
N ARG A 420 -15.83 11.64 -14.23
CA ARG A 420 -16.34 11.05 -15.46
C ARG A 420 -17.59 11.77 -15.99
N TYR A 421 -18.51 12.12 -15.08
CA TYR A 421 -19.79 12.75 -15.43
C TYR A 421 -19.83 14.26 -15.18
N GLY A 422 -18.75 14.86 -14.72
CA GLY A 422 -18.69 16.23 -14.20
C GLY A 422 -18.67 17.35 -15.23
N THR A 423 -18.85 17.10 -16.53
CA THR A 423 -18.80 18.16 -17.55
C THR A 423 -19.91 19.23 -17.44
N PRO A 424 -21.13 18.99 -16.93
CA PRO A 424 -22.06 20.08 -16.59
C PRO A 424 -21.87 20.63 -15.16
N LEU A 425 -21.30 19.83 -14.23
CA LEU A 425 -21.05 20.17 -12.84
C LEU A 425 -19.54 20.34 -12.67
N GLN A 426 -19.08 21.37 -11.98
CA GLN A 426 -17.65 21.44 -11.60
C GLN A 426 -17.32 20.20 -10.76
N PRO A 427 -16.41 19.32 -11.19
CA PRO A 427 -16.18 18.04 -10.51
C PRO A 427 -15.70 18.24 -9.08
N GLU A 428 -14.98 19.32 -8.80
CA GLU A 428 -14.51 19.70 -7.46
C GLU A 428 -15.65 20.06 -6.52
N ALA A 429 -16.64 20.82 -7.01
CA ALA A 429 -17.82 21.20 -6.23
C ALA A 429 -18.71 19.98 -5.94
N ALA A 430 -18.92 19.13 -6.94
CA ALA A 430 -19.67 17.88 -6.76
C ALA A 430 -18.97 16.95 -5.78
N PHE A 431 -17.64 16.87 -5.84
CA PHE A 431 -16.83 16.07 -4.88
C PHE A 431 -16.92 16.62 -3.46
N LEU A 432 -16.96 17.94 -3.27
CA LEU A 432 -17.17 18.55 -1.95
C LEU A 432 -18.55 18.21 -1.37
N LEU A 433 -19.61 18.21 -2.19
CA LEU A 433 -20.94 17.79 -1.76
C LEU A 433 -20.95 16.31 -1.36
N TYR A 434 -20.30 15.46 -2.16
CA TYR A 434 -20.12 14.04 -1.85
C TYR A 434 -19.37 13.82 -0.53
N ALA A 435 -18.26 14.55 -0.31
CA ALA A 435 -17.47 14.48 0.93
C ALA A 435 -18.27 14.99 2.13
N SER A 436 -19.04 16.07 1.96
CA SER A 436 -19.91 16.62 3.00
C SER A 436 -21.02 15.66 3.39
N ALA A 437 -21.69 15.04 2.40
CA ALA A 437 -22.70 14.01 2.62
C ALA A 437 -22.09 12.78 3.33
N THR A 438 -20.90 12.36 2.93
CA THR A 438 -20.18 11.26 3.60
C THR A 438 -19.89 11.61 5.06
N THR A 439 -19.45 12.83 5.34
CA THR A 439 -19.19 13.30 6.70
C THR A 439 -20.48 13.29 7.55
N ALA A 440 -21.61 13.70 6.98
CA ALA A 440 -22.90 13.62 7.64
C ALA A 440 -23.30 12.16 7.96
N VAL A 441 -23.09 11.23 7.03
CA VAL A 441 -23.33 9.79 7.23
C VAL A 441 -22.42 9.23 8.32
N LEU A 442 -21.11 9.57 8.30
CA LEU A 442 -20.17 9.12 9.32
C LEU A 442 -20.53 9.67 10.71
N ALA A 443 -20.96 10.94 10.81
CA ALA A 443 -21.45 11.53 12.05
C ALA A 443 -22.74 10.85 12.57
N TRP A 444 -23.65 10.50 11.65
CA TRP A 444 -24.85 9.75 11.97
C TRP A 444 -24.52 8.32 12.45
N LEU A 445 -23.62 7.60 11.78
CA LEU A 445 -23.13 6.28 12.19
C LEU A 445 -22.46 6.32 13.57
N LEU A 446 -21.62 7.34 13.80
CA LEU A 446 -21.00 7.57 15.11
C LEU A 446 -22.05 7.69 16.21
N HIS A 447 -23.07 8.50 15.99
CA HIS A 447 -24.14 8.72 16.96
C HIS A 447 -25.03 7.49 17.12
N ARG A 448 -25.45 6.84 16.02
CA ARG A 448 -26.38 5.71 16.02
C ARG A 448 -25.80 4.44 16.62
N PHE A 449 -24.52 4.17 16.37
CA PHE A 449 -23.84 2.92 16.77
C PHE A 449 -22.81 3.10 17.87
N ALA A 450 -22.60 4.33 18.37
CA ALA A 450 -21.58 4.68 19.35
C ALA A 450 -20.15 4.19 18.94
N TRP A 451 -19.85 4.29 17.64
CA TRP A 451 -18.60 3.79 17.08
C TRP A 451 -17.50 4.85 17.18
N SER A 452 -16.80 4.88 18.31
CA SER A 452 -15.83 5.93 18.67
C SER A 452 -14.67 6.11 17.68
N ARG A 453 -14.30 5.07 16.91
CA ARG A 453 -13.24 5.20 15.90
C ARG A 453 -13.57 6.17 14.77
N LEU A 454 -14.84 6.48 14.55
CA LEU A 454 -15.26 7.43 13.52
C LEU A 454 -14.92 8.89 13.85
N TYR A 455 -14.51 9.22 15.07
CA TYR A 455 -14.06 10.60 15.40
C TYR A 455 -12.93 11.10 14.49
N LEU A 456 -11.95 10.24 14.16
CA LEU A 456 -10.85 10.61 13.28
C LEU A 456 -11.26 10.75 11.79
N PRO A 457 -12.05 9.82 11.20
CA PRO A 457 -12.56 9.98 9.85
C PRO A 457 -13.36 11.25 9.59
N LEU A 458 -14.05 11.80 10.60
CA LEU A 458 -14.74 13.08 10.44
C LEU A 458 -13.79 14.24 10.08
N LEU A 459 -12.50 14.12 10.37
CA LEU A 459 -11.48 15.08 9.98
C LEU A 459 -11.14 15.05 8.49
N LEU A 460 -11.52 14.01 7.76
CA LEU A 460 -11.20 13.86 6.33
C LEU A 460 -11.86 14.93 5.45
N LEU A 461 -12.93 15.57 5.94
CA LEU A 461 -13.57 16.66 5.20
C LEU A 461 -12.60 17.81 4.91
N LEU A 462 -11.78 18.20 5.88
CA LEU A 462 -10.83 19.31 5.71
C LEU A 462 -9.75 19.02 4.64
N PRO A 463 -9.03 17.88 4.65
CA PRO A 463 -8.14 17.53 3.53
C PRO A 463 -8.85 17.44 2.19
N MET A 464 -10.11 16.96 2.14
CA MET A 464 -10.89 16.93 0.88
C MET A 464 -11.23 18.34 0.39
N MET A 465 -11.55 19.28 1.29
CA MET A 465 -11.73 20.69 0.96
C MET A 465 -10.43 21.31 0.43
N VAL A 466 -9.28 21.02 1.07
CA VAL A 466 -7.96 21.48 0.58
C VAL A 466 -7.66 20.89 -0.80
N PHE A 467 -7.93 19.61 -1.01
CA PHE A 467 -7.73 18.95 -2.31
C PHE A 467 -8.59 19.60 -3.40
N ALA A 468 -9.87 19.87 -3.13
CA ALA A 468 -10.77 20.56 -4.06
C ALA A 468 -10.30 22.00 -4.36
N PHE A 469 -9.82 22.72 -3.35
CA PHE A 469 -9.24 24.07 -3.51
C PHE A 469 -8.03 24.06 -4.43
N VAL A 470 -7.07 23.18 -4.17
CA VAL A 470 -5.84 23.03 -4.97
C VAL A 470 -6.18 22.61 -6.41
N GLY A 471 -7.10 21.68 -6.58
CA GLY A 471 -7.58 21.26 -7.90
C GLY A 471 -8.16 22.44 -8.69
N GLN A 472 -8.96 23.30 -8.05
CA GLN A 472 -9.52 24.50 -8.69
C GLN A 472 -8.46 25.57 -9.00
N VAL A 473 -7.46 25.74 -8.12
CA VAL A 473 -6.34 26.67 -8.39
C VAL A 473 -5.57 26.23 -9.64
N ILE A 474 -5.34 24.94 -9.80
CA ILE A 474 -4.61 24.38 -10.95
C ILE A 474 -5.45 24.49 -12.25
N ASN A 475 -6.75 24.18 -12.18
CA ASN A 475 -7.63 24.16 -13.33
C ASN A 475 -8.12 25.58 -13.75
N GLY A 476 -8.00 26.55 -12.84
CA GLY A 476 -8.53 27.91 -13.03
C GLY A 476 -10.05 27.99 -12.90
N GLY A 477 -10.58 29.20 -12.86
CA GLY A 477 -12.02 29.47 -12.84
C GLY A 477 -12.60 29.81 -11.47
N SER A 478 -13.91 30.04 -11.42
CA SER A 478 -14.62 30.43 -10.20
C SER A 478 -14.85 29.24 -9.27
N LEU A 479 -14.53 29.39 -7.99
CA LEU A 479 -14.84 28.42 -6.92
C LEU A 479 -16.34 28.38 -6.60
N LEU A 480 -17.00 29.52 -6.63
CA LEU A 480 -18.43 29.66 -6.34
C LEU A 480 -19.28 29.63 -7.62
N GLY A 481 -18.67 29.34 -8.78
CA GLY A 481 -19.39 29.11 -10.02
C GLY A 481 -20.27 27.87 -9.98
N ARG A 482 -21.29 27.80 -10.88
CA ARG A 482 -22.20 26.66 -11.01
C ARG A 482 -22.71 26.13 -9.65
N MET A 483 -22.24 24.97 -9.18
CA MET A 483 -22.64 24.37 -7.89
C MET A 483 -21.71 24.76 -6.73
N GLY A 484 -20.60 25.45 -6.98
CA GLY A 484 -19.63 25.82 -5.94
C GLY A 484 -20.21 26.75 -4.89
N TRP A 485 -21.13 27.65 -5.27
CA TRP A 485 -21.81 28.56 -4.34
C TRP A 485 -22.62 27.83 -3.25
N LEU A 486 -23.01 26.57 -3.51
CA LEU A 486 -23.71 25.71 -2.55
C LEU A 486 -22.71 24.78 -1.83
N ALA A 487 -21.76 24.21 -2.57
CA ALA A 487 -20.84 23.21 -2.06
C ALA A 487 -19.89 23.75 -0.97
N TRP A 488 -19.28 24.91 -1.19
CA TRP A 488 -18.35 25.50 -0.23
C TRP A 488 -19.01 25.91 1.10
N PRO A 489 -20.15 26.64 1.11
CA PRO A 489 -20.82 26.93 2.38
C PRO A 489 -21.28 25.67 3.14
N ILE A 490 -21.78 24.65 2.43
CA ILE A 490 -22.16 23.38 3.05
C ILE A 490 -20.93 22.68 3.66
N ALA A 491 -19.81 22.62 2.92
CA ALA A 491 -18.60 21.99 3.40
C ALA A 491 -18.03 22.71 4.64
N PHE A 492 -17.97 24.06 4.63
CA PHE A 492 -17.57 24.83 5.81
C PHE A 492 -18.57 24.67 6.96
N GLY A 493 -19.87 24.64 6.67
CA GLY A 493 -20.91 24.39 7.67
C GLY A 493 -20.71 23.06 8.39
N PHE A 494 -20.51 21.97 7.65
CA PHE A 494 -20.21 20.65 8.24
C PHE A 494 -18.85 20.63 8.94
N GLN A 495 -17.82 21.27 8.39
CA GLN A 495 -16.50 21.37 9.00
C GLN A 495 -16.59 22.03 10.37
N TYR A 496 -17.20 23.19 10.46
CA TYR A 496 -17.35 23.90 11.75
C TYR A 496 -18.33 23.20 12.70
N ALA A 497 -19.39 22.57 12.21
CA ALA A 497 -20.31 21.78 13.02
C ALA A 497 -19.63 20.54 13.65
N THR A 498 -18.79 19.83 12.88
CA THR A 498 -18.00 18.71 13.40
C THR A 498 -16.97 19.15 14.41
N MET A 499 -16.27 20.28 14.18
CA MET A 499 -15.37 20.89 15.14
C MET A 499 -16.10 21.23 16.44
N TYR A 500 -17.20 21.96 16.36
CA TYR A 500 -18.00 22.37 17.53
C TYR A 500 -18.43 21.18 18.38
N ARG A 501 -18.82 20.06 17.73
CA ARG A 501 -19.42 18.92 18.45
C ARG A 501 -18.39 17.91 18.94
N TYR A 502 -17.25 17.74 18.24
CA TYR A 502 -16.36 16.60 18.46
C TYR A 502 -14.91 16.96 18.77
N GLU A 503 -14.54 18.26 18.81
CA GLU A 503 -13.14 18.68 19.04
C GLU A 503 -12.53 18.13 20.34
N ASP A 504 -13.33 17.95 21.38
CA ASP A 504 -12.91 17.40 22.67
C ASP A 504 -12.54 15.91 22.63
N GLN A 505 -13.00 15.19 21.60
CA GLN A 505 -12.72 13.77 21.40
C GLN A 505 -11.44 13.52 20.60
N TRP A 506 -10.87 14.57 20.04
CA TRP A 506 -9.65 14.49 19.23
C TRP A 506 -8.39 14.62 20.07
N PRO A 507 -7.25 14.04 19.64
CA PRO A 507 -5.96 14.26 20.28
C PRO A 507 -5.64 15.76 20.41
N HIS A 508 -5.20 16.23 21.55
CA HIS A 508 -4.99 17.65 21.89
C HIS A 508 -4.16 18.46 20.88
N ARG A 509 -3.35 17.81 20.06
CA ARG A 509 -2.53 18.47 19.02
C ARG A 509 -3.30 18.79 17.75
N LEU A 510 -4.41 18.13 17.49
CA LEU A 510 -5.17 18.27 16.24
C LEU A 510 -6.09 19.49 16.20
N PRO A 511 -6.89 19.83 17.22
CA PRO A 511 -7.79 20.97 17.15
C PRO A 511 -7.09 22.28 16.76
N PRO A 512 -5.93 22.67 17.34
CA PRO A 512 -5.23 23.88 16.93
C PRO A 512 -4.89 23.91 15.45
N LEU A 513 -4.38 22.79 14.92
CA LEU A 513 -4.03 22.67 13.50
C LEU A 513 -5.26 22.78 12.60
N ILE A 514 -6.37 22.12 12.98
CA ILE A 514 -7.61 22.13 12.20
C ILE A 514 -8.20 23.54 12.15
N HIS A 515 -8.20 24.28 13.28
CA HIS A 515 -8.63 25.68 13.31
C HIS A 515 -7.78 26.57 12.40
N CYS A 516 -6.45 26.39 12.42
CA CYS A 516 -5.54 27.12 11.54
C CYS A 516 -5.84 26.84 10.07
N VAL A 517 -5.86 25.55 9.67
CA VAL A 517 -6.06 25.17 8.26
C VAL A 517 -7.44 25.55 7.77
N SER A 518 -8.49 25.42 8.60
CA SER A 518 -9.85 25.84 8.23
C SER A 518 -9.93 27.36 7.97
N LEU A 519 -9.25 28.17 8.81
CA LEU A 519 -9.17 29.62 8.60
C LEU A 519 -8.39 29.94 7.32
N TRP A 520 -7.21 29.33 7.12
CA TRP A 520 -6.38 29.57 5.94
C TRP A 520 -7.09 29.20 4.65
N LEU A 521 -7.81 28.08 4.66
CA LEU A 521 -8.63 27.66 3.51
C LEU A 521 -9.76 28.65 3.25
N LEU A 522 -10.45 29.15 4.28
CA LEU A 522 -11.50 30.16 4.12
C LEU A 522 -10.94 31.44 3.50
N LEU A 523 -9.78 31.92 3.98
CA LEU A 523 -9.09 33.06 3.39
C LEU A 523 -8.74 32.82 1.92
N GLY A 524 -8.19 31.66 1.61
CA GLY A 524 -7.81 31.27 0.24
C GLY A 524 -9.02 31.22 -0.70
N VAL A 525 -10.11 30.58 -0.27
CA VAL A 525 -11.36 30.47 -1.05
C VAL A 525 -11.95 31.85 -1.37
N LEU A 526 -12.04 32.72 -0.36
CA LEU A 526 -12.58 34.07 -0.54
C LEU A 526 -11.67 34.93 -1.42
N SER A 527 -10.34 34.83 -1.23
CA SER A 527 -9.38 35.59 -2.05
C SER A 527 -9.38 35.15 -3.50
N LEU A 528 -9.38 33.84 -3.76
CA LEU A 528 -9.40 33.30 -5.13
C LEU A 528 -10.70 33.67 -5.86
N GLU A 529 -11.83 33.49 -5.20
CA GLU A 529 -13.13 33.81 -5.81
C GLU A 529 -13.24 35.28 -6.14
N LEU A 530 -12.87 36.17 -5.20
CA LEU A 530 -12.96 37.60 -5.42
C LEU A 530 -11.97 38.07 -6.49
N SER A 531 -10.74 37.53 -6.49
CA SER A 531 -9.75 37.77 -7.53
C SER A 531 -10.29 37.39 -8.92
N TRP A 532 -10.87 36.19 -9.03
CA TRP A 532 -11.45 35.70 -10.28
C TRP A 532 -12.62 36.57 -10.76
N ARG A 533 -13.54 36.98 -9.87
CA ARG A 533 -14.67 37.84 -10.22
C ARG A 533 -14.22 39.21 -10.68
N ILE A 534 -13.25 39.78 -10.05
CA ILE A 534 -12.66 41.07 -10.43
C ILE A 534 -11.97 40.97 -11.77
N ASP A 535 -11.31 39.88 -12.08
CA ASP A 535 -10.64 39.62 -13.36
C ASP A 535 -11.65 39.54 -14.55
N GLN A 536 -12.89 39.16 -14.28
CA GLN A 536 -13.95 39.10 -15.30
C GLN A 536 -14.57 40.48 -15.61
N ILE A 537 -14.24 41.54 -14.86
CA ILE A 537 -14.82 42.88 -15.10
C ILE A 537 -14.03 43.58 -16.20
N PRO A 538 -14.70 43.90 -17.37
CA PRO A 538 -14.02 44.58 -18.48
C PRO A 538 -13.47 45.95 -18.04
N GLY A 539 -12.26 46.27 -18.46
CA GLY A 539 -11.61 47.55 -18.19
C GLY A 539 -10.78 47.60 -16.89
N LEU A 540 -10.86 46.62 -16.02
CA LEU A 540 -9.96 46.47 -14.88
C LEU A 540 -8.64 45.81 -15.26
N THR A 541 -7.54 46.29 -14.69
CA THR A 541 -6.22 45.68 -14.89
C THR A 541 -5.98 44.51 -13.95
N ILE A 542 -4.97 43.67 -14.26
CA ILE A 542 -4.53 42.56 -13.41
C ILE A 542 -4.16 43.01 -11.98
N VAL A 543 -3.89 44.29 -11.79
CA VAL A 543 -3.59 44.87 -10.48
C VAL A 543 -4.77 44.72 -9.51
N TRP A 544 -5.99 44.85 -9.99
CA TRP A 544 -7.18 44.71 -9.17
C TRP A 544 -7.44 43.29 -8.73
N SER A 545 -7.28 42.30 -9.64
CA SER A 545 -7.41 40.90 -9.28
C SER A 545 -6.29 40.44 -8.34
N ALA A 546 -5.06 40.88 -8.59
CA ALA A 546 -3.93 40.64 -7.68
C ALA A 546 -4.15 41.28 -6.30
N ALA A 547 -4.74 42.51 -6.24
CA ALA A 547 -5.03 43.19 -5.01
C ALA A 547 -5.97 42.43 -4.07
N MET A 548 -6.90 41.62 -4.61
CA MET A 548 -7.83 40.83 -3.79
C MET A 548 -7.14 39.74 -2.98
N TRP A 549 -6.01 39.20 -3.44
CA TRP A 549 -5.19 38.25 -2.69
C TRP A 549 -4.57 38.88 -1.42
N GLY A 550 -4.30 40.19 -1.46
CA GLY A 550 -3.84 40.91 -0.30
C GLY A 550 -4.97 41.47 0.57
N LEU A 551 -6.02 42.04 -0.05
CA LEU A 551 -7.10 42.75 0.64
C LEU A 551 -7.93 41.86 1.57
N VAL A 552 -8.44 40.74 1.04
CA VAL A 552 -9.36 39.85 1.77
C VAL A 552 -8.70 39.30 3.04
N PRO A 553 -7.51 38.66 2.96
CA PRO A 553 -6.86 38.17 4.15
C PRO A 553 -6.48 39.31 5.11
N THR A 554 -5.99 40.44 4.61
CA THR A 554 -5.57 41.57 5.45
C THR A 554 -6.73 42.10 6.28
N LEU A 555 -7.90 42.34 5.67
CA LEU A 555 -9.10 42.84 6.39
C LEU A 555 -9.58 41.83 7.43
N MET A 556 -9.64 40.56 7.08
CA MET A 556 -10.13 39.52 7.99
C MET A 556 -9.16 39.30 9.16
N LEU A 557 -7.85 39.23 8.88
CA LEU A 557 -6.83 39.11 9.93
C LEU A 557 -6.73 40.33 10.82
N PHE A 558 -6.89 41.52 10.26
CA PHE A 558 -6.95 42.77 11.03
C PHE A 558 -8.16 42.77 12.00
N TRP A 559 -9.33 42.38 11.47
CA TRP A 559 -10.54 42.24 12.29
C TRP A 559 -10.38 41.21 13.41
N LEU A 560 -9.80 40.05 13.14
CA LEU A 560 -9.48 39.04 14.16
C LEU A 560 -8.46 39.54 15.18
N ALA A 561 -7.43 40.25 14.75
CA ALA A 561 -6.41 40.80 15.63
C ALA A 561 -6.98 41.90 16.58
N VAL A 562 -7.97 42.68 16.12
CA VAL A 562 -8.56 43.78 16.90
C VAL A 562 -9.75 43.32 17.72
N LYS A 563 -10.69 42.58 17.11
CA LYS A 563 -12.00 42.22 17.70
C LYS A 563 -12.11 40.73 18.10
N GLY A 564 -11.04 39.95 18.02
CA GLY A 564 -11.09 38.52 18.28
C GLY A 564 -11.65 38.12 19.66
N GLU A 565 -11.48 38.97 20.67
CA GLU A 565 -12.00 38.73 22.03
C GLU A 565 -13.53 38.80 22.11
N CYS A 566 -14.15 39.59 21.25
CA CYS A 566 -15.60 39.80 21.22
C CYS A 566 -16.33 38.67 20.45
N LEU A 567 -15.59 37.80 19.74
CA LEU A 567 -16.19 36.75 18.94
C LEU A 567 -16.52 35.53 19.80
N ALA A 568 -17.67 34.88 19.49
CA ALA A 568 -18.07 33.65 20.11
C ALA A 568 -17.13 32.48 19.71
N TRP A 569 -17.56 31.25 19.94
CA TRP A 569 -16.87 30.08 19.37
C TRP A 569 -16.73 30.23 17.82
N PRO A 570 -15.62 29.82 17.21
CA PRO A 570 -14.46 29.12 17.76
C PRO A 570 -13.40 30.02 18.38
N VAL A 571 -13.39 31.32 18.06
CA VAL A 571 -12.28 32.26 18.36
C VAL A 571 -12.06 32.42 19.86
N ARG A 572 -13.14 32.66 20.63
CA ARG A 572 -13.04 32.91 22.09
C ARG A 572 -12.47 31.68 22.83
N ARG A 573 -12.86 30.48 22.43
CA ARG A 573 -12.40 29.24 23.08
C ARG A 573 -10.93 28.96 22.80
N HIS A 574 -10.48 29.24 21.58
CA HIS A 574 -9.12 28.99 21.11
C HIS A 574 -8.34 30.27 20.84
N LEU A 575 -8.53 31.30 21.70
CA LEU A 575 -8.00 32.63 21.48
C LEU A 575 -6.48 32.66 21.28
N HIS A 576 -5.74 31.79 21.99
CA HIS A 576 -4.29 31.66 21.85
C HIS A 576 -3.90 31.14 20.44
N VAL A 577 -4.69 30.23 19.82
CA VAL A 577 -4.46 29.75 18.47
C VAL A 577 -4.76 30.85 17.45
N TYR A 578 -5.94 31.47 17.56
CA TYR A 578 -6.40 32.51 16.63
C TYR A 578 -5.59 33.81 16.71
N ARG A 579 -4.92 34.12 17.84
CA ARG A 579 -4.01 35.25 17.95
C ARG A 579 -2.55 34.91 17.64
N GLY A 580 -2.15 33.66 17.79
CA GLY A 580 -0.81 33.17 17.52
C GLY A 580 -0.71 32.55 16.13
N THR A 581 -0.55 31.22 16.11
CA THR A 581 -0.21 30.41 14.92
C THR A 581 -1.17 30.56 13.74
N ALA A 582 -2.48 30.74 14.01
CA ALA A 582 -3.48 30.88 12.94
C ALA A 582 -3.31 32.16 12.12
N LEU A 583 -2.76 33.27 12.75
CA LEU A 583 -2.46 34.51 12.05
C LEU A 583 -1.03 34.58 11.53
N ASP A 584 -0.06 33.91 12.15
CA ASP A 584 1.35 34.04 11.79
C ASP A 584 1.65 33.62 10.35
N MET A 585 1.14 32.44 9.93
CA MET A 585 1.39 31.94 8.57
C MET A 585 0.71 32.79 7.48
N PRO A 586 -0.58 33.20 7.60
CA PRO A 586 -1.17 34.14 6.66
C PRO A 586 -0.47 35.49 6.60
N VAL A 587 -0.02 36.05 7.73
CA VAL A 587 0.73 37.31 7.73
C VAL A 587 2.06 37.15 7.00
N LEU A 588 2.78 36.03 7.22
CA LEU A 588 3.97 35.71 6.44
C LEU A 588 3.67 35.60 4.94
N ALA A 589 2.60 34.87 4.59
CA ALA A 589 2.16 34.75 3.20
C ALA A 589 1.82 36.13 2.58
N LEU A 590 1.18 37.02 3.35
CA LEU A 590 0.92 38.37 2.91
C LEU A 590 2.20 39.19 2.73
N MET A 591 3.21 39.03 3.59
CA MET A 591 4.52 39.67 3.41
C MET A 591 5.21 39.18 2.14
N LEU A 592 5.16 37.87 1.86
CA LEU A 592 5.67 37.30 0.62
C LEU A 592 4.89 37.78 -0.61
N TRP A 593 3.55 37.85 -0.49
CA TRP A 593 2.72 38.45 -1.51
C TRP A 593 3.07 39.94 -1.75
N CYS A 594 3.32 40.71 -0.70
CA CYS A 594 3.77 42.07 -0.80
C CYS A 594 5.07 42.17 -1.61
N CYS A 595 6.05 41.30 -1.34
CA CYS A 595 7.28 41.23 -2.16
C CYS A 595 6.98 40.88 -3.62
N ALA A 596 6.07 39.94 -3.88
CA ALA A 596 5.69 39.57 -5.25
C ALA A 596 4.94 40.71 -5.95
N SER A 597 4.09 41.46 -5.24
CA SER A 597 3.35 42.61 -5.80
C SER A 597 4.27 43.77 -6.23
N PHE A 598 5.49 43.86 -5.70
CA PHE A 598 6.50 44.82 -6.13
C PHE A 598 6.91 44.70 -7.60
N THR A 599 6.70 43.54 -8.20
CA THR A 599 6.95 43.35 -9.64
C THR A 599 5.85 43.92 -10.53
N LEU A 600 4.68 44.22 -9.98
CA LEU A 600 3.56 44.78 -10.73
C LEU A 600 3.72 46.29 -10.87
N ASN A 601 3.40 46.82 -12.02
CA ASN A 601 3.51 48.26 -12.32
C ASN A 601 2.51 49.12 -11.54
N GLY A 602 1.49 48.54 -10.90
CA GLY A 602 0.51 49.25 -10.13
C GLY A 602 -0.52 50.03 -10.94
N ASN A 603 -0.80 49.67 -12.20
CA ASN A 603 -1.80 50.35 -13.05
C ASN A 603 -3.20 50.25 -12.47
N PRO A 604 -3.80 51.35 -11.95
CA PRO A 604 -5.12 51.31 -11.32
C PRO A 604 -6.26 51.54 -12.29
N ALA A 605 -6.03 51.45 -13.61
CA ALA A 605 -7.08 51.75 -14.58
C ALA A 605 -8.39 51.01 -14.22
N PRO A 606 -9.56 51.66 -14.35
CA PRO A 606 -9.85 52.99 -14.97
C PRO A 606 -9.55 54.21 -14.09
N LEU A 607 -9.09 54.02 -12.84
CA LEU A 607 -8.76 55.17 -11.96
C LEU A 607 -7.41 55.78 -12.36
N PRO A 608 -7.23 57.11 -12.12
CA PRO A 608 -5.92 57.72 -12.26
C PRO A 608 -4.94 57.23 -11.18
N TYR A 609 -3.68 57.14 -11.53
CA TYR A 609 -2.65 56.81 -10.57
C TYR A 609 -2.37 57.99 -9.62
N ILE A 610 -2.56 57.78 -8.34
CA ILE A 610 -2.23 58.71 -7.28
C ILE A 610 -1.28 58.01 -6.30
N PRO A 611 -0.03 58.49 -6.11
CA PRO A 611 0.91 57.88 -5.18
C PRO A 611 0.32 57.73 -3.78
N LEU A 612 0.58 56.59 -3.12
CA LEU A 612 0.06 56.19 -1.81
C LEU A 612 -1.43 55.88 -1.75
N PHE A 613 -2.25 56.40 -2.68
CA PHE A 613 -3.70 56.11 -2.79
C PHE A 613 -4.06 55.12 -3.87
N ASN A 614 -3.07 54.48 -4.44
CA ASN A 614 -3.25 53.34 -5.35
C ASN A 614 -3.80 52.13 -4.58
N PRO A 615 -4.79 51.40 -5.06
CA PRO A 615 -5.33 50.21 -4.38
C PRO A 615 -4.29 49.19 -3.93
N LEU A 616 -3.29 48.92 -4.77
CA LEU A 616 -2.21 47.99 -4.45
C LEU A 616 -1.33 48.52 -3.29
N GLU A 617 -0.95 49.80 -3.34
CA GLU A 617 -0.10 50.42 -2.33
C GLU A 617 -0.80 50.57 -0.97
N LEU A 618 -2.13 50.84 -0.98
CA LEU A 618 -2.94 50.86 0.24
C LEU A 618 -3.00 49.50 0.94
N ILE A 619 -3.11 48.41 0.14
CA ILE A 619 -3.13 47.06 0.68
C ILE A 619 -1.75 46.68 1.21
N GLU A 620 -0.69 47.00 0.47
CA GLU A 620 0.70 46.80 0.93
C GLU A 620 0.95 47.51 2.26
N LEU A 621 0.50 48.77 2.36
CA LEU A 621 0.58 49.52 3.62
C LEU A 621 -0.26 48.87 4.74
N ALA A 622 -1.46 48.43 4.45
CA ALA A 622 -2.32 47.77 5.42
C ALA A 622 -1.69 46.44 5.94
N ILE A 623 -0.99 45.68 5.09
CA ILE A 623 -0.22 44.50 5.49
C ILE A 623 0.90 44.86 6.45
N LEU A 624 1.66 45.91 6.14
CA LEU A 624 2.75 46.40 7.00
C LEU A 624 2.21 46.89 8.37
N LEU A 625 1.08 47.57 8.36
CA LEU A 625 0.40 48.02 9.59
C LEU A 625 -0.13 46.85 10.43
N LEU A 626 -0.70 45.83 9.79
CA LEU A 626 -1.14 44.58 10.44
C LEU A 626 0.04 43.87 11.12
N ALA A 627 1.15 43.72 10.42
CA ALA A 627 2.35 43.10 10.95
C ALA A 627 2.96 43.90 12.10
N MET A 628 2.98 45.24 11.99
CA MET A 628 3.41 46.14 13.07
C MET A 628 2.50 46.08 14.31
N LEU A 629 1.17 46.02 14.10
CA LEU A 629 0.19 45.87 15.19
C LEU A 629 0.43 44.57 15.96
N ARG A 630 0.67 43.48 15.24
CA ARG A 630 0.96 42.17 15.84
C ARG A 630 2.26 42.19 16.63
N TRP A 631 3.33 42.71 16.04
CA TRP A 631 4.61 42.89 16.73
C TRP A 631 4.48 43.66 18.04
N ARG A 632 3.78 44.80 18.02
CA ARG A 632 3.55 45.60 19.22
C ARG A 632 2.76 44.91 20.31
N ARG A 633 1.80 44.03 19.94
CA ARG A 633 0.96 43.28 20.87
C ARG A 633 1.61 42.02 21.42
N GLY A 634 2.76 41.59 20.89
CA GLY A 634 3.48 40.39 21.33
C GLY A 634 2.77 39.07 21.04
N TYR A 635 1.82 39.07 20.09
CA TYR A 635 1.01 37.85 19.75
C TYR A 635 1.67 36.93 18.73
N THR A 636 2.97 37.06 18.50
CA THR A 636 3.67 36.27 17.49
C THR A 636 4.47 35.14 18.13
N VAL A 637 4.44 33.96 17.52
CA VAL A 637 5.25 32.81 17.94
C VAL A 637 6.72 32.97 17.51
N TRP A 638 7.00 33.86 16.55
CA TRP A 638 8.33 34.14 16.03
C TRP A 638 9.16 34.97 16.99
N PRO A 639 10.48 34.75 17.08
CA PRO A 639 11.33 35.49 17.99
C PRO A 639 11.28 37.01 17.66
N ALA A 640 10.94 37.79 18.64
CA ALA A 640 10.75 39.25 18.49
C ALA A 640 11.97 40.00 17.93
N ARG A 641 13.18 39.42 18.11
CA ARG A 641 14.46 40.03 17.67
C ARG A 641 14.59 40.13 16.14
N GLY A 642 13.96 39.23 15.36
CA GLY A 642 14.04 39.23 13.88
C GLY A 642 12.91 40.00 13.17
N GLN A 643 11.79 40.29 13.87
CA GLN A 643 10.58 40.82 13.23
C GLN A 643 10.70 42.33 12.92
N LEU A 644 11.22 43.10 13.82
CA LEU A 644 11.37 44.54 13.61
C LEU A 644 12.31 44.91 12.46
N PRO A 645 13.50 44.30 12.33
CA PRO A 645 14.37 44.50 11.17
C PRO A 645 13.70 44.15 9.85
N LEU A 646 12.95 43.02 9.81
CA LEU A 646 12.23 42.60 8.61
C LEU A 646 11.12 43.60 8.23
N LEU A 647 10.35 44.09 9.19
CA LEU A 647 9.31 45.11 8.96
C LEU A 647 9.91 46.42 8.45
N VAL A 648 11.03 46.85 9.03
CA VAL A 648 11.76 48.04 8.58
C VAL A 648 12.25 47.87 7.15
N LEU A 649 12.85 46.71 6.82
CA LEU A 649 13.33 46.41 5.49
C LEU A 649 12.19 46.39 4.45
N LEU A 650 11.07 45.74 4.77
CA LEU A 650 9.90 45.67 3.87
C LEU A 650 9.26 47.08 3.70
N SER A 651 9.16 47.87 4.78
CA SER A 651 8.65 49.24 4.69
C SER A 651 9.57 50.12 3.82
N PHE A 652 10.87 49.95 3.94
CA PHE A 652 11.85 50.65 3.09
C PHE A 652 11.71 50.21 1.63
N ALA A 653 11.62 48.90 1.35
CA ALA A 653 11.41 48.38 0.00
C ALA A 653 10.09 48.88 -0.61
N TRP A 654 9.02 48.90 0.18
CA TRP A 654 7.72 49.44 -0.25
C TRP A 654 7.79 50.89 -0.67
N LEU A 655 8.46 51.75 0.11
CA LEU A 655 8.64 53.18 -0.26
C LEU A 655 9.44 53.32 -1.57
N ASN A 656 10.45 52.48 -1.80
CA ASN A 656 11.20 52.49 -3.07
C ASN A 656 10.31 52.07 -4.25
N VAL A 657 9.43 51.09 -4.05
CA VAL A 657 8.48 50.63 -5.09
C VAL A 657 7.43 51.70 -5.40
N VAL A 658 6.88 52.37 -4.38
CA VAL A 658 5.96 53.50 -4.56
C VAL A 658 6.63 54.60 -5.40
N THR A 659 7.91 54.91 -5.13
CA THR A 659 8.69 55.87 -5.92
C THR A 659 8.89 55.38 -7.36
N ALA A 660 9.21 54.12 -7.54
CA ALA A 660 9.40 53.53 -8.87
C ALA A 660 8.11 53.58 -9.71
N ARG A 661 6.95 53.20 -9.11
CA ARG A 661 5.63 53.31 -9.74
C ARG A 661 5.28 54.76 -10.06
N SER A 662 5.54 55.71 -9.13
CA SER A 662 5.31 57.13 -9.36
C SER A 662 6.10 57.62 -10.57
N VAL A 663 7.40 57.33 -10.66
CA VAL A 663 8.22 57.70 -11.80
C VAL A 663 7.69 57.08 -13.08
N HIS A 664 7.34 55.77 -13.05
CA HIS A 664 6.75 55.08 -14.19
C HIS A 664 5.54 55.84 -14.77
N PHE A 665 4.58 56.25 -13.92
CA PHE A 665 3.35 56.89 -14.36
C PHE A 665 3.57 58.34 -14.75
N PHE A 666 4.39 59.10 -14.06
CA PHE A 666 4.58 60.51 -14.35
C PHE A 666 5.58 60.82 -15.46
N THR A 667 6.50 59.88 -15.75
CA THR A 667 7.52 60.10 -16.78
C THR A 667 7.41 59.13 -17.98
N ASN A 668 6.38 58.27 -17.99
CA ASN A 668 6.18 57.20 -18.99
C ASN A 668 7.41 56.27 -19.14
N THR A 669 8.24 56.14 -18.12
CA THR A 669 9.38 55.20 -18.11
C THR A 669 8.87 53.80 -17.96
N ALA A 670 9.36 52.84 -18.76
CA ALA A 670 8.91 51.42 -18.65
C ALA A 670 9.19 50.87 -17.24
N TYR A 671 8.20 50.14 -16.65
CA TYR A 671 8.35 49.53 -15.33
C TYR A 671 9.19 48.26 -15.42
N ARG A 672 10.48 48.41 -15.70
CA ARG A 672 11.52 47.37 -15.76
C ARG A 672 12.75 47.94 -15.04
N PHE A 673 13.46 47.04 -14.33
CA PHE A 673 14.62 47.43 -13.55
C PHE A 673 15.63 48.24 -14.36
N GLU A 674 16.00 47.76 -15.55
CA GLU A 674 16.99 48.43 -16.42
C GLU A 674 16.53 49.83 -16.84
N ALA A 675 15.26 49.98 -17.26
CA ALA A 675 14.74 51.25 -17.72
C ALA A 675 14.61 52.27 -16.60
N LEU A 676 14.13 51.84 -15.42
CA LEU A 676 14.03 52.68 -14.24
C LEU A 676 15.42 53.10 -13.72
N PHE A 677 16.37 52.16 -13.68
CA PHE A 677 17.71 52.41 -13.19
C PHE A 677 18.46 53.39 -14.10
N ALA A 678 18.23 53.33 -15.38
CA ALA A 678 18.81 54.27 -16.35
C ALA A 678 18.16 55.66 -16.36
N ALA A 679 16.93 55.78 -15.75
CA ALA A 679 16.19 57.06 -15.77
C ALA A 679 16.73 58.06 -14.76
N PRO A 680 17.20 59.24 -15.16
CA PRO A 680 17.76 60.26 -14.25
C PRO A 680 16.74 60.73 -13.19
N VAL A 681 15.48 60.83 -13.55
CA VAL A 681 14.39 61.22 -12.65
C VAL A 681 14.21 60.20 -11.53
N PHE A 682 14.32 58.89 -11.83
CA PHE A 682 14.25 57.85 -10.81
C PHE A 682 15.44 57.92 -9.86
N GLN A 683 16.63 58.11 -10.38
CA GLN A 683 17.84 58.21 -9.56
C GLN A 683 17.75 59.43 -8.59
N ALA A 684 17.27 60.58 -9.07
CA ALA A 684 17.06 61.77 -8.24
C ALA A 684 15.95 61.54 -7.20
N ALA A 685 14.83 60.92 -7.58
CA ALA A 685 13.72 60.66 -6.66
C ALA A 685 14.11 59.68 -5.53
N ILE A 686 14.84 58.62 -5.85
CA ILE A 686 15.37 57.68 -4.85
C ILE A 686 16.38 58.34 -3.93
N ALA A 687 17.29 59.18 -4.44
CA ALA A 687 18.23 59.88 -3.64
C ALA A 687 17.54 60.86 -2.65
N ALA A 688 16.52 61.58 -3.12
CA ALA A 688 15.69 62.46 -2.27
C ALA A 688 14.90 61.67 -1.21
N LEU A 689 14.28 60.54 -1.59
CA LEU A 689 13.57 59.64 -0.66
C LEU A 689 14.50 59.13 0.44
N TRP A 690 15.68 58.61 0.09
CA TRP A 690 16.63 58.07 1.06
C TRP A 690 17.17 59.15 1.99
N ALA A 691 17.45 60.34 1.44
CA ALA A 691 17.90 61.49 2.25
C ALA A 691 16.83 61.97 3.23
N LEU A 692 15.55 62.03 2.81
CA LEU A 692 14.43 62.37 3.68
C LEU A 692 14.20 61.33 4.79
N LEU A 693 14.31 60.03 4.44
CA LEU A 693 14.23 58.94 5.43
C LEU A 693 15.39 59.00 6.42
N ALA A 694 16.61 59.23 5.93
CA ALA A 694 17.78 59.40 6.78
C ALA A 694 17.64 60.58 7.74
N LEU A 695 17.18 61.73 7.26
CA LEU A 695 16.88 62.90 8.07
C LEU A 695 15.82 62.61 9.16
N SER A 696 14.71 61.98 8.75
CA SER A 696 13.63 61.61 9.65
C SER A 696 14.10 60.67 10.76
N LEU A 697 14.87 59.63 10.42
CA LEU A 697 15.43 58.65 11.34
C LEU A 697 16.45 59.26 12.30
N THR A 698 17.32 60.16 11.82
CA THR A 698 18.35 60.81 12.64
C THR A 698 17.70 61.79 13.61
N ILE A 699 16.74 62.61 13.17
CA ILE A 699 16.01 63.58 14.04
C ILE A 699 15.18 62.79 15.09
N TRP A 700 14.47 61.72 14.66
CA TRP A 700 13.66 60.94 15.58
C TRP A 700 14.54 60.20 16.60
N GLY A 701 15.68 59.60 16.14
CA GLY A 701 16.65 58.95 16.99
C GLY A 701 17.29 59.90 17.99
N ALA A 702 17.62 61.13 17.58
CA ALA A 702 18.14 62.19 18.48
C ALA A 702 17.10 62.60 19.51
N ARG A 703 15.83 62.86 19.12
CA ARG A 703 14.74 63.31 20.04
C ARG A 703 14.30 62.20 21.00
N ARG A 704 14.41 60.93 20.64
CA ARG A 704 14.01 59.79 21.48
C ARG A 704 15.18 59.11 22.17
N GLU A 705 16.38 59.65 22.04
CA GLU A 705 17.62 59.09 22.59
C GLU A 705 17.91 57.64 22.14
N GLN A 706 17.35 57.25 20.98
CA GLN A 706 17.53 55.91 20.41
C GLN A 706 18.71 55.88 19.45
N ARG A 707 19.86 55.47 19.98
CA ARG A 707 21.12 55.39 19.22
C ARG A 707 21.05 54.49 18.00
N SER A 708 20.37 53.37 18.07
CA SER A 708 20.20 52.43 16.94
C SER A 708 19.49 53.06 15.74
N ALA A 709 18.41 53.85 16.00
CA ALA A 709 17.68 54.56 14.95
C ALA A 709 18.52 55.68 14.33
N TRP A 710 19.27 56.40 15.17
CA TRP A 710 20.18 57.44 14.68
C TRP A 710 21.29 56.86 13.80
N ILE A 711 21.92 55.71 14.21
CA ILE A 711 22.94 55.02 13.42
C ILE A 711 22.35 54.53 12.09
N ALA A 712 21.15 53.95 12.11
CA ALA A 712 20.48 53.49 10.86
C ALA A 712 20.26 54.66 9.88
N GLY A 713 19.82 55.83 10.38
CA GLY A 713 19.71 57.05 9.57
C GLY A 713 21.04 57.56 9.03
N ALA A 714 22.09 57.56 9.84
CA ALA A 714 23.43 57.97 9.44
C ALA A 714 24.03 57.01 8.38
N VAL A 715 23.84 55.70 8.53
CA VAL A 715 24.27 54.70 7.55
C VAL A 715 23.51 54.89 6.24
N LEU A 716 22.19 55.10 6.28
CA LEU A 716 21.39 55.33 5.07
C LEU A 716 21.85 56.60 4.33
N LEU A 717 22.18 57.64 5.07
CA LEU A 717 22.73 58.87 4.50
C LEU A 717 24.09 58.61 3.82
N GLY A 718 24.97 57.87 4.50
CA GLY A 718 26.26 57.46 3.96
C GLY A 718 26.13 56.66 2.63
N ILE A 719 25.16 55.71 2.61
CA ILE A 719 24.85 54.97 1.38
C ILE A 719 24.31 55.89 0.29
N THR A 720 23.46 56.87 0.65
CA THR A 720 22.93 57.85 -0.32
C THR A 720 24.05 58.70 -0.92
N VAL A 721 24.99 59.12 -0.13
CA VAL A 721 26.18 59.91 -0.58
C VAL A 721 27.04 59.03 -1.47
N LEU A 722 27.32 57.79 -1.08
CA LEU A 722 28.10 56.86 -1.89
C LEU A 722 27.42 56.60 -3.23
N LYS A 723 26.09 56.40 -3.25
CA LYS A 723 25.29 56.25 -4.46
C LYS A 723 25.45 57.45 -5.40
N LEU A 724 25.35 58.70 -4.85
CA LEU A 724 25.54 59.90 -5.62
C LEU A 724 26.89 59.93 -6.31
N PHE A 725 27.97 59.53 -5.60
CA PHE A 725 29.31 59.52 -6.17
C PHE A 725 29.53 58.41 -7.19
N VAL A 726 28.99 57.22 -6.95
CA VAL A 726 29.27 56.04 -7.81
C VAL A 726 28.32 55.96 -9.01
N ILE A 727 27.01 56.23 -8.80
CA ILE A 727 25.98 56.00 -9.83
C ILE A 727 25.64 57.30 -10.54
N ASP A 728 25.30 58.36 -9.79
CA ASP A 728 24.77 59.57 -10.37
C ASP A 728 25.84 60.40 -11.09
N LEU A 729 27.11 60.28 -10.68
CA LEU A 729 28.24 60.97 -11.34
C LEU A 729 28.61 60.35 -12.68
N SER A 730 28.35 59.05 -12.85
CA SER A 730 28.74 58.33 -14.06
C SER A 730 27.75 58.37 -15.23
N GLY A 731 26.44 58.66 -14.96
CA GLY A 731 25.40 58.45 -15.98
C GLY A 731 24.39 59.57 -16.22
N THR A 732 24.36 60.66 -15.39
CA THR A 732 23.30 61.68 -15.50
C THR A 732 23.76 62.97 -16.16
N GLY A 733 22.87 63.65 -16.92
CA GLY A 733 23.09 65.01 -17.44
C GLY A 733 23.27 66.02 -16.32
N SER A 734 23.84 67.22 -16.68
CA SER A 734 24.30 68.24 -15.74
C SER A 734 23.22 68.72 -14.72
N ILE A 735 21.95 68.84 -15.14
CA ILE A 735 20.86 69.34 -14.29
C ILE A 735 20.47 68.33 -13.19
N GLY A 736 20.36 67.03 -13.50
CA GLY A 736 20.03 65.98 -12.51
C GLY A 736 21.08 65.89 -11.40
N ARG A 737 22.35 66.02 -11.74
CA ARG A 737 23.48 66.08 -10.79
C ARG A 737 23.34 67.27 -9.84
N ILE A 738 23.14 68.49 -10.38
CA ILE A 738 23.01 69.74 -9.58
C ILE A 738 21.88 69.58 -8.54
N ILE A 739 20.69 69.12 -8.94
CA ILE A 739 19.55 68.94 -8.05
C ILE A 739 19.86 67.92 -6.96
N SER A 740 20.40 66.76 -7.30
CA SER A 740 20.73 65.70 -6.31
C SER A 740 21.77 66.16 -5.30
N PHE A 741 22.85 66.84 -5.72
CA PHE A 741 23.87 67.37 -4.81
C PHE A 741 23.37 68.50 -3.93
N LEU A 742 22.54 69.43 -4.45
CA LEU A 742 21.95 70.52 -3.67
C LEU A 742 21.00 69.98 -2.60
N VAL A 743 20.09 69.06 -2.94
CA VAL A 743 19.13 68.49 -2.01
C VAL A 743 19.83 67.69 -0.90
N VAL A 744 20.75 66.79 -1.26
CA VAL A 744 21.45 65.99 -0.26
C VAL A 744 22.44 66.82 0.55
N GLY A 745 23.13 67.75 -0.05
CA GLY A 745 24.02 68.67 0.69
C GLY A 745 23.30 69.56 1.70
N LEU A 746 22.13 70.11 1.30
CA LEU A 746 21.28 70.87 2.21
C LEU A 746 20.75 70.03 3.37
N LEU A 747 20.31 68.79 3.06
CA LEU A 747 19.82 67.85 4.10
C LEU A 747 20.92 67.41 5.06
N MET A 748 22.15 67.21 4.58
CA MET A 748 23.32 66.97 5.47
C MET A 748 23.59 68.10 6.42
N LEU A 749 23.50 69.37 5.96
CA LEU A 749 23.65 70.57 6.82
C LEU A 749 22.54 70.60 7.86
N VAL A 750 21.31 70.34 7.49
CA VAL A 750 20.16 70.28 8.41
C VAL A 750 20.34 69.19 9.46
N ILE A 751 20.82 67.99 9.06
CA ILE A 751 21.11 66.88 10.00
C ILE A 751 22.21 67.29 10.99
N GLY A 752 23.30 67.84 10.52
CA GLY A 752 24.40 68.32 11.41
C GLY A 752 23.97 69.32 12.46
N TYR A 753 22.99 70.18 12.13
CA TYR A 753 22.48 71.19 13.04
C TYR A 753 21.41 70.68 14.00
N PHE A 754 20.43 69.84 13.51
CA PHE A 754 19.26 69.44 14.29
C PHE A 754 19.37 68.11 14.99
N ALA A 755 20.32 67.21 14.61
CA ALA A 755 20.41 65.85 15.10
C ALA A 755 21.81 65.41 15.56
N PRO A 756 22.34 65.98 16.67
CA PRO A 756 23.63 65.55 17.24
C PRO A 756 23.52 64.11 17.76
N LEU A 757 24.66 63.38 17.77
CA LEU A 757 24.76 61.99 18.20
C LEU A 757 24.22 61.77 19.63
N PRO A 758 23.23 60.93 19.91
CA PRO A 758 22.76 60.68 21.26
C PRO A 758 23.83 60.00 22.14
N PRO A 759 23.87 60.30 23.47
CA PRO A 759 24.80 59.64 24.38
C PRO A 759 24.57 58.12 24.48
N LYS A 760 25.61 57.37 24.86
CA LYS A 760 25.49 55.93 25.13
C LYS A 760 24.57 55.68 26.32
N THR A 761 23.62 54.77 26.21
CA THR A 761 22.79 54.37 27.35
C THR A 761 23.59 53.44 28.31
N PRO A 762 23.30 53.45 29.64
CA PRO A 762 24.07 52.68 30.64
C PRO A 762 24.11 51.17 30.40
N LYS A 763 23.16 50.61 29.61
CA LYS A 763 23.18 49.18 29.20
C LYS A 763 24.20 48.87 28.11
N GLU A 764 24.56 49.80 27.26
CA GLU A 764 25.56 49.59 26.19
C GLU A 764 27.01 49.73 26.70
N THR A 765 27.20 50.27 27.89
CA THR A 765 28.52 50.35 28.56
C THR A 765 28.82 49.08 29.38
N ALA A 766 27.78 48.31 29.80
CA ALA A 766 27.95 47.07 30.57
C ALA A 766 28.23 45.81 29.68
N ASP A 767 27.91 45.87 28.38
CA ASP A 767 28.22 44.79 27.42
C ASP A 767 29.56 44.99 26.66
N ALA A 768 30.31 46.05 26.98
CA ALA A 768 31.57 46.42 26.32
C ALA A 768 32.81 46.22 27.23
N ASP A 769 32.62 45.90 28.50
CA ASP A 769 33.62 45.44 29.46
C ASP A 769 33.40 43.95 29.75
#